data_e96570469c01e9b3cdb42dc360e869d2
#
_entry.id   e96570469c01e9b3cdb42dc360e869d2
#
_cell.length_a   1.000
_cell.length_b   1.000
_cell.length_c   1.000
_cell.angle_alpha   90.00
_cell.angle_beta   90.00
_cell.angle_gamma   90.00
#
_symmetry.space_group_name_H-M   'P 1'
#
loop_
_entity.id
_entity.type
_entity.pdbx_description
1 polymer ?
#
loop_
_entity_poly.entity_id
_entity_poly.type
_entity_poly.pdbx_seq_one_letter_code
_entity_poly.pdbx_strand_id
1 'polypeptide(L)'
;MAIGPFWTQTPADAATALGCGVSGLTTADAAARLAKYGRNADVQKREAGLIASVGRRLLEPMCLILIAAAGVSAATGDAPSALIILVIVGASVGLDTVQEGSAKRAAEALRQSVAVKAEVKRDDVFTSVDAETVVPGDVFRVSVGDIIPADGLVLEASAFTVNEAALTGEPYGVIKRPGEVKALTPSEANNALFRGSVAQTGESLAMAIGTGANTLFGKAAQSLNTATVMSPFQHDLRQLGILVARATAVLVVGVLAANVAFGRPLIQSLMFSVALAVGLTPELLPMITTVTLSRGAVRMSRKKVIVKRLAAIHDLGAMTVLCTDKTGTLTSAQIELAGSLAPGGKADERPALLAAICATLGGDKGSLDKALVEAKPHAAEGWTRRGLLPFDYQRRMGAVLAEGPEGLTLIVKGAPEAVLVACARAGETAFDAAARAVALASVQALAMQGLRAVAVASRSWSDAARDPTAEDETNLVFEGLCTFADPPKASAPAAVARLAAAGVRVVILSGDDPLVVTRLAKIVGLRAERAITGPDLDKLTVDALQVRARDTDIFARLSPDQKARIVRALRASGEVVGFMGDGVNDAPGIKAADVGLSVDGATGVARAAADMILLDSDLAVVADGVEEGRRTFANILKYVRMGASSNFGNMLSMAAASLCLPFLPMLATQILLNNLLYDVSEIGIPFDNVHAADIAKPQHWRLQDIVRFSVVMGPLSSVFDLVTFGVLYLGFHTNPNVFRTSWFVESIATQTLVVFLIRTRGRPWRDMPNPVLAISTLGALAVALAIPFSPLGAWFGFQTPPPLVIAALGGIVVVYLVCAELFKPLAIGDELRRAAQLH
;
A
#
# COMPACT_ATOMS: atom_id res chain seq x y z
N MET A 1 -15.83 11.92 -30.24
CA MET A 1 -16.88 11.16 -30.93
C MET A 1 -17.39 10.13 -29.95
N ALA A 2 -18.67 10.13 -29.59
CA ALA A 2 -19.29 9.02 -28.90
C ALA A 2 -19.38 7.87 -29.91
N ILE A 3 -18.41 6.94 -29.81
CA ILE A 3 -18.47 5.71 -30.58
C ILE A 3 -19.63 4.92 -29.97
N GLY A 4 -20.69 4.67 -30.76
CA GLY A 4 -21.80 3.80 -30.41
C GLY A 4 -21.28 2.41 -30.02
N PRO A 5 -22.08 1.37 -29.87
CA PRO A 5 -21.62 0.05 -29.48
C PRO A 5 -20.58 -0.46 -30.49
N PHE A 6 -19.30 -0.24 -30.17
CA PHE A 6 -18.17 -0.53 -31.07
C PHE A 6 -18.07 -2.03 -31.44
N TRP A 7 -18.65 -2.89 -30.63
CA TRP A 7 -18.69 -4.34 -30.87
C TRP A 7 -19.63 -4.76 -32.02
N THR A 8 -20.46 -3.84 -32.55
CA THR A 8 -21.26 -4.11 -33.72
C THR A 8 -20.53 -3.80 -35.03
N GLN A 9 -19.31 -3.28 -34.98
CA GLN A 9 -18.47 -2.96 -36.12
C GLN A 9 -17.52 -4.11 -36.44
N THR A 10 -17.14 -4.24 -37.74
CA THR A 10 -16.04 -5.14 -38.10
C THR A 10 -14.70 -4.52 -37.68
N PRO A 11 -13.63 -5.33 -37.39
CA PRO A 11 -12.31 -4.79 -37.15
C PRO A 11 -11.79 -3.86 -38.27
N ALA A 12 -12.14 -4.13 -39.53
CA ALA A 12 -11.74 -3.31 -40.66
C ALA A 12 -12.43 -1.94 -40.66
N ASP A 13 -13.75 -1.89 -40.36
CA ASP A 13 -14.51 -0.64 -40.26
C ASP A 13 -13.99 0.21 -39.09
N ALA A 14 -13.75 -0.42 -37.96
CA ALA A 14 -13.19 0.23 -36.77
C ALA A 14 -11.78 0.79 -37.02
N ALA A 15 -10.91 0.04 -37.72
CA ALA A 15 -9.60 0.50 -38.14
C ALA A 15 -9.69 1.71 -39.09
N THR A 16 -10.59 1.67 -40.05
CA THR A 16 -10.84 2.77 -40.99
C THR A 16 -11.34 4.02 -40.25
N ALA A 17 -12.28 3.87 -39.30
CA ALA A 17 -12.79 4.96 -38.49
C ALA A 17 -11.72 5.58 -37.57
N LEU A 18 -10.76 4.79 -37.11
CA LEU A 18 -9.62 5.25 -36.32
C LEU A 18 -8.46 5.77 -37.20
N GLY A 19 -8.53 5.62 -38.52
CA GLY A 19 -7.45 5.98 -39.44
C GLY A 19 -6.18 5.18 -39.20
N CYS A 20 -6.30 3.84 -39.02
CA CYS A 20 -5.17 2.92 -38.81
C CYS A 20 -5.39 1.61 -39.55
N GLY A 21 -4.35 0.76 -39.62
CA GLY A 21 -4.45 -0.61 -40.09
C GLY A 21 -4.84 -1.58 -38.97
N VAL A 22 -5.35 -2.76 -39.34
CA VAL A 22 -5.61 -3.87 -38.40
C VAL A 22 -4.32 -4.54 -37.89
N SER A 23 -3.17 -4.25 -38.50
CA SER A 23 -1.86 -4.79 -38.12
C SER A 23 -1.18 -4.07 -36.93
N GLY A 24 -1.73 -2.94 -36.48
CA GLY A 24 -1.18 -2.12 -35.40
C GLY A 24 -0.70 -0.74 -35.86
N LEU A 25 -0.06 0.01 -34.98
CA LEU A 25 0.43 1.36 -35.23
C LEU A 25 1.96 1.38 -35.32
N THR A 26 2.49 2.45 -35.96
CA THR A 26 3.90 2.78 -35.78
C THR A 26 4.14 3.45 -34.43
N THR A 27 5.38 3.38 -33.92
CA THR A 27 5.75 4.09 -32.67
C THR A 27 5.52 5.60 -32.77
N ALA A 28 5.73 6.20 -33.95
CA ALA A 28 5.47 7.61 -34.21
C ALA A 28 3.98 7.96 -34.15
N ASP A 29 3.12 7.14 -34.77
CA ASP A 29 1.68 7.32 -34.75
C ASP A 29 1.12 7.14 -33.32
N ALA A 30 1.62 6.14 -32.58
CA ALA A 30 1.23 5.94 -31.19
C ALA A 30 1.58 7.16 -30.32
N ALA A 31 2.75 7.76 -30.48
CA ALA A 31 3.16 8.98 -29.78
C ALA A 31 2.26 10.18 -30.14
N ALA A 32 1.93 10.37 -31.43
CA ALA A 32 1.02 11.42 -31.88
C ALA A 32 -0.39 11.23 -31.29
N ARG A 33 -0.88 9.98 -31.25
CA ARG A 33 -2.19 9.64 -30.67
C ARG A 33 -2.19 9.82 -29.16
N LEU A 34 -1.10 9.48 -28.47
CA LEU A 34 -0.96 9.71 -27.03
C LEU A 34 -1.04 11.21 -26.68
N ALA A 35 -0.44 12.07 -27.50
CA ALA A 35 -0.56 13.52 -27.36
C ALA A 35 -1.99 14.02 -27.59
N LYS A 36 -2.72 13.40 -28.56
CA LYS A 36 -4.09 13.78 -28.93
C LYS A 36 -5.16 13.26 -27.95
N TYR A 37 -5.09 11.98 -27.57
CA TYR A 37 -6.13 11.32 -26.75
C TYR A 37 -5.79 11.34 -25.24
N GLY A 38 -4.55 11.64 -24.88
CA GLY A 38 -4.06 11.57 -23.50
C GLY A 38 -3.73 10.14 -23.05
N ARG A 39 -3.28 10.01 -21.80
CA ARG A 39 -2.96 8.72 -21.20
C ARG A 39 -4.21 7.86 -20.97
N ASN A 40 -4.07 6.57 -21.11
CA ASN A 40 -5.08 5.56 -20.78
C ASN A 40 -5.18 5.34 -19.26
N ALA A 41 -5.52 6.40 -18.55
CA ALA A 41 -5.69 6.41 -17.10
C ALA A 41 -7.13 6.80 -16.74
N ASP A 42 -7.59 6.38 -15.58
CA ASP A 42 -8.82 6.91 -15.02
C ASP A 42 -8.63 8.41 -14.82
N VAL A 43 -9.76 9.18 -14.81
CA VAL A 43 -9.72 10.63 -14.68
C VAL A 43 -8.95 11.02 -13.42
N GLN A 44 -7.63 11.02 -13.51
CA GLN A 44 -6.80 11.68 -12.53
C GLN A 44 -7.11 13.17 -12.67
N LYS A 45 -7.48 13.80 -11.57
CA LYS A 45 -7.50 15.27 -11.50
C LYS A 45 -6.16 15.73 -12.05
N ARG A 46 -6.18 16.42 -13.20
CA ARG A 46 -4.99 17.04 -13.78
C ARG A 46 -4.22 17.69 -12.65
N GLU A 47 -2.96 17.33 -12.48
CA GLU A 47 -2.12 17.99 -11.50
C GLU A 47 -2.21 19.49 -11.76
N ALA A 48 -2.69 20.21 -10.78
CA ALA A 48 -2.79 21.64 -10.89
C ALA A 48 -1.37 22.18 -11.08
N GLY A 49 -1.12 22.91 -12.14
CA GLY A 49 0.16 23.57 -12.36
C GLY A 49 0.57 24.37 -11.12
N LEU A 50 1.85 24.70 -10.99
CA LEU A 50 2.41 25.37 -9.81
C LEU A 50 1.60 26.62 -9.41
N ILE A 51 1.17 27.42 -10.39
CA ILE A 51 0.33 28.62 -10.17
C ILE A 51 -1.05 28.25 -9.60
N ALA A 52 -1.68 27.20 -10.11
CA ALA A 52 -2.98 26.74 -9.62
C ALA A 52 -2.86 26.10 -8.21
N SER A 53 -1.72 25.47 -7.90
CA SER A 53 -1.44 24.95 -6.54
C SER A 53 -1.28 26.09 -5.54
N VAL A 54 -0.47 27.10 -5.87
CA VAL A 54 -0.32 28.33 -5.06
C VAL A 54 -1.67 29.04 -4.89
N GLY A 55 -2.42 29.24 -6.00
CA GLY A 55 -3.74 29.87 -5.95
C GLY A 55 -4.72 29.13 -5.04
N ARG A 56 -4.73 27.80 -5.07
CA ARG A 56 -5.58 26.99 -4.19
C ARG A 56 -5.21 27.17 -2.71
N ARG A 57 -3.93 27.23 -2.37
CA ARG A 57 -3.46 27.46 -1.01
C ARG A 57 -3.78 28.85 -0.50
N LEU A 58 -3.65 29.87 -1.33
CA LEU A 58 -4.06 31.23 -0.98
C LEU A 58 -5.58 31.34 -0.71
N LEU A 59 -6.38 30.42 -1.28
CA LEU A 59 -7.81 30.32 -1.03
C LEU A 59 -8.15 29.42 0.19
N GLU A 60 -7.17 28.86 0.87
CA GLU A 60 -7.39 28.17 2.14
C GLU A 60 -7.91 29.13 3.21
N PRO A 61 -8.82 28.70 4.09
CA PRO A 61 -9.47 29.61 5.05
C PRO A 61 -8.50 30.43 5.88
N MET A 62 -7.37 29.85 6.29
CA MET A 62 -6.36 30.52 7.11
C MET A 62 -5.62 31.61 6.33
N CYS A 63 -5.20 31.32 5.12
CA CYS A 63 -4.57 32.33 4.25
C CYS A 63 -5.53 33.47 3.93
N LEU A 64 -6.82 33.18 3.69
CA LEU A 64 -7.84 34.22 3.46
C LEU A 64 -8.04 35.12 4.70
N ILE A 65 -8.04 34.54 5.89
CA ILE A 65 -8.14 35.29 7.14
C ILE A 65 -6.93 36.22 7.31
N LEU A 66 -5.71 35.72 7.04
CA LEU A 66 -4.50 36.53 7.12
C LEU A 66 -4.46 37.64 6.05
N ILE A 67 -4.86 37.34 4.82
CA ILE A 67 -4.96 38.34 3.74
C ILE A 67 -6.00 39.40 4.11
N ALA A 68 -7.13 39.03 4.70
CA ALA A 68 -8.13 39.98 5.21
C ALA A 68 -7.57 40.82 6.36
N ALA A 69 -6.82 40.22 7.28
CA ALA A 69 -6.13 40.92 8.35
C ALA A 69 -5.10 41.96 7.82
N ALA A 70 -4.32 41.56 6.81
CA ALA A 70 -3.41 42.47 6.11
C ALA A 70 -4.17 43.63 5.46
N GLY A 71 -5.32 43.37 4.84
CA GLY A 71 -6.20 44.39 4.26
C GLY A 71 -6.72 45.40 5.30
N VAL A 72 -7.17 44.87 6.45
CA VAL A 72 -7.60 45.73 7.57
C VAL A 72 -6.45 46.58 8.12
N SER A 73 -5.25 45.98 8.28
CA SER A 73 -4.04 46.68 8.72
C SER A 73 -3.67 47.82 7.76
N ALA A 74 -3.69 47.57 6.45
CA ALA A 74 -3.45 48.58 5.43
C ALA A 74 -4.51 49.70 5.47
N ALA A 75 -5.79 49.36 5.62
CA ALA A 75 -6.91 50.32 5.68
C ALA A 75 -6.86 51.23 6.93
N THR A 76 -6.27 50.72 8.02
CA THR A 76 -6.05 51.50 9.26
C THR A 76 -4.77 52.33 9.26
N GLY A 77 -4.02 52.33 8.16
CA GLY A 77 -2.78 53.09 7.99
C GLY A 77 -1.51 52.42 8.49
N ASP A 78 -1.59 51.18 8.95
CA ASP A 78 -0.44 50.37 9.35
C ASP A 78 0.09 49.52 8.19
N ALA A 79 0.62 50.19 7.18
CA ALA A 79 1.19 49.55 5.98
C ALA A 79 2.39 48.63 6.28
N PRO A 80 3.28 48.91 7.25
CA PRO A 80 4.35 47.95 7.59
C PRO A 80 3.82 46.59 8.07
N SER A 81 2.86 46.59 8.98
CA SER A 81 2.26 45.34 9.48
C SER A 81 1.54 44.55 8.37
N ALA A 82 0.82 45.25 7.47
CA ALA A 82 0.18 44.65 6.32
C ALA A 82 1.22 43.96 5.39
N LEU A 83 2.33 44.63 5.09
CA LEU A 83 3.40 44.06 4.27
C LEU A 83 4.05 42.84 4.93
N ILE A 84 4.33 42.91 6.23
CA ILE A 84 4.92 41.79 7.00
C ILE A 84 4.00 40.56 6.93
N ILE A 85 2.69 40.73 7.17
CA ILE A 85 1.72 39.63 7.10
C ILE A 85 1.73 39.00 5.70
N LEU A 86 1.73 39.78 4.63
CA LEU A 86 1.76 39.28 3.26
C LEU A 86 3.08 38.56 2.94
N VAL A 87 4.21 39.04 3.44
CA VAL A 87 5.52 38.37 3.27
C VAL A 87 5.53 37.02 3.99
N ILE A 88 5.01 36.95 5.22
CA ILE A 88 4.93 35.71 6.00
C ILE A 88 4.03 34.70 5.30
N VAL A 89 2.82 35.10 4.85
CA VAL A 89 1.93 34.23 4.08
C VAL A 89 2.60 33.73 2.79
N GLY A 90 3.28 34.63 2.07
CA GLY A 90 4.02 34.26 0.87
C GLY A 90 5.16 33.26 1.15
N ALA A 91 5.89 33.43 2.24
CA ALA A 91 6.96 32.53 2.67
C ALA A 91 6.41 31.13 3.06
N SER A 92 5.33 31.08 3.86
CA SER A 92 4.67 29.84 4.27
C SER A 92 4.14 29.05 3.07
N VAL A 93 3.35 29.72 2.20
CA VAL A 93 2.79 29.07 0.98
C VAL A 93 3.92 28.63 0.03
N GLY A 94 4.99 29.40 -0.10
CA GLY A 94 6.16 29.06 -0.90
C GLY A 94 6.88 27.83 -0.37
N LEU A 95 7.15 27.78 0.91
CA LEU A 95 7.80 26.67 1.61
C LEU A 95 7.02 25.37 1.42
N ASP A 96 5.74 25.40 1.70
CA ASP A 96 4.83 24.27 1.55
C ASP A 96 4.78 23.74 0.11
N THR A 97 4.66 24.66 -0.87
CA THR A 97 4.56 24.28 -2.28
C THR A 97 5.84 23.59 -2.77
N VAL A 98 7.01 24.08 -2.39
CA VAL A 98 8.30 23.50 -2.77
C VAL A 98 8.48 22.12 -2.14
N GLN A 99 8.19 21.98 -0.85
CA GLN A 99 8.38 20.71 -0.13
C GLN A 99 7.40 19.63 -0.60
N GLU A 100 6.11 19.95 -0.71
CA GLU A 100 5.11 19.00 -1.18
C GLU A 100 5.35 18.59 -2.63
N GLY A 101 5.71 19.55 -3.49
CA GLY A 101 6.04 19.26 -4.90
C GLY A 101 7.26 18.34 -5.06
N SER A 102 8.28 18.50 -4.22
CA SER A 102 9.46 17.62 -4.22
C SER A 102 9.10 16.20 -3.75
N ALA A 103 8.32 16.11 -2.67
CA ALA A 103 7.89 14.83 -2.11
C ALA A 103 6.99 14.04 -3.07
N LYS A 104 6.02 14.71 -3.73
CA LYS A 104 5.14 14.08 -4.73
C LYS A 104 5.91 13.55 -5.93
N ARG A 105 6.84 14.33 -6.48
CA ARG A 105 7.67 13.89 -7.62
C ARG A 105 8.48 12.64 -7.29
N ALA A 106 9.08 12.55 -6.11
CA ALA A 106 9.81 11.37 -5.69
C ALA A 106 8.92 10.13 -5.58
N ALA A 107 7.72 10.28 -5.01
CA ALA A 107 6.75 9.19 -4.89
C ALA A 107 6.21 8.73 -6.26
N GLU A 108 5.94 9.67 -7.17
CA GLU A 108 5.43 9.35 -8.52
C GLU A 108 6.46 8.61 -9.36
N ALA A 109 7.74 9.01 -9.30
CA ALA A 109 8.81 8.30 -9.99
C ALA A 109 8.92 6.82 -9.54
N LEU A 110 8.72 6.54 -8.25
CA LEU A 110 8.69 5.18 -7.72
C LEU A 110 7.45 4.40 -8.20
N ARG A 111 6.29 5.04 -8.22
CA ARG A 111 5.05 4.42 -8.71
C ARG A 111 5.16 4.00 -10.18
N GLN A 112 5.77 4.83 -11.01
CA GLN A 112 5.98 4.54 -12.43
C GLN A 112 6.88 3.34 -12.66
N SER A 113 7.84 3.04 -11.77
CA SER A 113 8.75 1.89 -11.92
C SER A 113 8.06 0.53 -11.84
N VAL A 114 6.86 0.45 -11.27
CA VAL A 114 6.06 -0.78 -11.13
C VAL A 114 4.68 -0.69 -11.81
N ALA A 115 4.55 0.18 -12.82
CA ALA A 115 3.32 0.32 -13.60
C ALA A 115 2.90 -1.01 -14.24
N VAL A 116 1.59 -1.21 -14.38
CA VAL A 116 1.04 -2.37 -15.12
C VAL A 116 1.44 -2.23 -16.58
N LYS A 117 2.00 -3.29 -17.15
CA LYS A 117 2.43 -3.32 -18.54
C LYS A 117 1.39 -3.99 -19.43
N ALA A 118 1.37 -3.63 -20.70
CA ALA A 118 0.60 -4.26 -21.75
C ALA A 118 1.52 -4.61 -22.91
N GLU A 119 1.32 -5.76 -23.53
CA GLU A 119 1.99 -6.13 -24.78
C GLU A 119 1.25 -5.53 -25.97
N VAL A 120 1.89 -4.64 -26.70
CA VAL A 120 1.32 -4.02 -27.90
C VAL A 120 2.18 -4.29 -29.12
N LYS A 121 1.54 -4.42 -30.28
CA LYS A 121 2.20 -4.57 -31.55
C LYS A 121 2.40 -3.20 -32.19
N ARG A 122 3.65 -2.72 -32.21
CA ARG A 122 4.06 -1.47 -32.89
C ARG A 122 5.22 -1.76 -33.81
N ASP A 123 5.24 -1.14 -34.98
CA ASP A 123 6.25 -1.40 -36.03
C ASP A 123 6.38 -2.89 -36.33
N ASP A 124 5.25 -3.63 -36.36
CA ASP A 124 5.12 -5.08 -36.56
C ASP A 124 5.81 -5.97 -35.50
N VAL A 125 6.30 -5.38 -34.37
CA VAL A 125 6.94 -6.11 -33.29
C VAL A 125 6.12 -5.95 -32.00
N PHE A 126 5.97 -7.05 -31.24
CA PHE A 126 5.38 -6.98 -29.90
C PHE A 126 6.37 -6.37 -28.92
N THR A 127 5.95 -5.30 -28.27
CA THR A 127 6.72 -4.59 -27.25
C THR A 127 5.90 -4.41 -25.98
N SER A 128 6.56 -4.56 -24.83
CA SER A 128 5.94 -4.30 -23.52
C SER A 128 5.98 -2.82 -23.21
N VAL A 129 4.82 -2.19 -23.09
CA VAL A 129 4.66 -0.76 -22.78
C VAL A 129 3.84 -0.59 -21.51
N ASP A 130 3.92 0.59 -20.89
CA ASP A 130 3.02 0.89 -19.77
C ASP A 130 1.58 0.92 -20.27
N ALA A 131 0.67 0.23 -19.57
CA ALA A 131 -0.75 0.15 -19.96
C ALA A 131 -1.40 1.54 -20.11
N GLU A 132 -0.89 2.55 -19.37
CA GLU A 132 -1.32 3.95 -19.51
C GLU A 132 -0.93 4.61 -20.84
N THR A 133 -0.01 4.00 -21.60
CA THR A 133 0.44 4.52 -22.92
C THR A 133 -0.25 3.84 -24.10
N VAL A 134 -1.16 2.91 -23.82
CA VAL A 134 -2.00 2.30 -24.86
C VAL A 134 -2.98 3.35 -25.43
N VAL A 135 -3.05 3.42 -26.75
CA VAL A 135 -3.88 4.41 -27.48
C VAL A 135 -4.88 3.73 -28.42
N PRO A 136 -5.97 4.40 -28.81
CA PRO A 136 -6.88 3.85 -29.80
C PRO A 136 -6.16 3.53 -31.10
N GLY A 137 -6.36 2.28 -31.61
CA GLY A 137 -5.68 1.73 -32.79
C GLY A 137 -4.45 0.86 -32.48
N ASP A 138 -3.95 0.82 -31.23
CA ASP A 138 -2.96 -0.19 -30.84
C ASP A 138 -3.57 -1.59 -30.93
N VAL A 139 -2.78 -2.56 -31.42
CA VAL A 139 -3.10 -3.98 -31.31
C VAL A 139 -2.37 -4.53 -30.09
N PHE A 140 -3.11 -5.08 -29.14
CA PHE A 140 -2.56 -5.60 -27.90
C PHE A 140 -2.83 -7.09 -27.71
N ARG A 141 -1.90 -7.78 -27.09
CA ARG A 141 -1.99 -9.19 -26.72
C ARG A 141 -2.35 -9.30 -25.25
N VAL A 142 -3.23 -10.25 -24.94
CA VAL A 142 -3.65 -10.57 -23.57
C VAL A 142 -3.56 -12.07 -23.35
N SER A 143 -2.91 -12.46 -22.28
CA SER A 143 -2.73 -13.86 -21.85
C SER A 143 -3.30 -14.06 -20.43
N VAL A 144 -3.37 -15.31 -20.01
CA VAL A 144 -3.90 -15.68 -18.67
C VAL A 144 -3.28 -14.85 -17.56
N GLY A 145 -4.13 -14.24 -16.73
CA GLY A 145 -3.72 -13.41 -15.59
C GLY A 145 -3.49 -11.93 -15.91
N ASP A 146 -3.58 -11.54 -17.18
CA ASP A 146 -3.50 -10.13 -17.60
C ASP A 146 -4.80 -9.39 -17.37
N ILE A 147 -4.67 -8.09 -17.08
CA ILE A 147 -5.78 -7.15 -17.12
C ILE A 147 -5.89 -6.61 -18.53
N ILE A 148 -7.10 -6.59 -19.05
CA ILE A 148 -7.40 -5.96 -20.34
C ILE A 148 -7.12 -4.47 -20.24
N PRO A 149 -6.18 -3.93 -21.05
CA PRO A 149 -5.70 -2.56 -20.88
C PRO A 149 -6.68 -1.50 -21.42
N ALA A 150 -7.49 -1.85 -22.40
CA ALA A 150 -8.38 -0.92 -23.13
C ALA A 150 -9.64 -1.64 -23.60
N ASP A 151 -10.71 -0.88 -23.88
CA ASP A 151 -11.84 -1.45 -24.62
C ASP A 151 -11.41 -1.73 -26.05
N GLY A 152 -11.63 -2.96 -26.54
CA GLY A 152 -11.13 -3.37 -27.85
C GLY A 152 -11.96 -4.45 -28.52
N LEU A 153 -11.75 -4.61 -29.84
CA LEU A 153 -12.32 -5.67 -30.66
C LEU A 153 -11.33 -6.84 -30.76
N VAL A 154 -11.83 -8.05 -30.55
CA VAL A 154 -11.06 -9.29 -30.69
C VAL A 154 -10.73 -9.52 -32.16
N LEU A 155 -9.43 -9.63 -32.46
CA LEU A 155 -8.91 -10.00 -33.78
C LEU A 155 -8.68 -11.50 -33.90
N GLU A 156 -8.06 -12.08 -32.85
CA GLU A 156 -7.74 -13.49 -32.75
C GLU A 156 -7.98 -13.95 -31.31
N ALA A 157 -8.42 -15.18 -31.12
CA ALA A 157 -8.60 -15.79 -29.79
C ALA A 157 -8.35 -17.30 -29.84
N SER A 158 -7.60 -17.82 -28.86
CA SER A 158 -7.34 -19.25 -28.70
C SER A 158 -7.82 -19.69 -27.30
N ALA A 159 -8.93 -20.41 -27.23
CA ALA A 159 -9.56 -20.89 -26.00
C ALA A 159 -9.67 -19.79 -24.91
N PHE A 160 -9.98 -18.56 -25.31
CA PHE A 160 -9.88 -17.37 -24.50
C PHE A 160 -11.17 -17.08 -23.73
N THR A 161 -11.07 -17.02 -22.41
CA THR A 161 -12.16 -16.61 -21.51
C THR A 161 -11.74 -15.44 -20.65
N VAL A 162 -12.70 -14.56 -20.36
CA VAL A 162 -12.47 -13.32 -19.60
C VAL A 162 -13.48 -13.22 -18.47
N ASN A 163 -13.03 -12.84 -17.30
CA ASN A 163 -13.88 -12.49 -16.18
C ASN A 163 -14.26 -11.00 -16.29
N GLU A 164 -15.54 -10.73 -16.48
CA GLU A 164 -16.12 -9.39 -16.63
C GLU A 164 -16.90 -8.94 -15.38
N ALA A 165 -16.68 -9.56 -14.25
CA ALA A 165 -17.39 -9.25 -12.99
C ALA A 165 -17.32 -7.77 -12.59
N ALA A 166 -16.25 -7.08 -12.96
CA ALA A 166 -16.11 -5.63 -12.72
C ALA A 166 -17.14 -4.77 -13.48
N LEU A 167 -17.70 -5.29 -14.59
CA LEU A 167 -18.69 -4.62 -15.42
C LEU A 167 -20.09 -5.18 -15.24
N THR A 168 -20.20 -6.51 -15.16
CA THR A 168 -21.49 -7.23 -15.15
C THR A 168 -21.96 -7.60 -13.75
N GLY A 169 -21.05 -7.65 -12.78
CA GLY A 169 -21.28 -8.20 -11.44
C GLY A 169 -21.26 -9.72 -11.40
N GLU A 170 -21.20 -10.41 -12.56
CA GLU A 170 -21.26 -11.87 -12.65
C GLU A 170 -19.84 -12.46 -12.69
N PRO A 171 -19.47 -13.39 -11.79
CA PRO A 171 -18.11 -13.91 -11.68
C PRO A 171 -17.74 -15.01 -12.70
N TYR A 172 -18.62 -15.29 -13.66
CA TYR A 172 -18.41 -16.35 -14.65
C TYR A 172 -17.52 -15.90 -15.79
N GLY A 173 -16.65 -16.81 -16.28
CA GLY A 173 -15.83 -16.59 -17.46
C GLY A 173 -16.65 -16.50 -18.74
N VAL A 174 -16.51 -15.43 -19.48
CA VAL A 174 -17.16 -15.21 -20.78
C VAL A 174 -16.20 -15.61 -21.90
N ILE A 175 -16.62 -16.53 -22.78
CA ILE A 175 -15.82 -16.95 -23.93
C ILE A 175 -15.80 -15.81 -24.95
N LYS A 176 -14.61 -15.40 -25.38
CA LYS A 176 -14.42 -14.36 -26.40
C LYS A 176 -13.92 -14.96 -27.70
N ARG A 177 -14.48 -14.50 -28.81
CA ARG A 177 -14.16 -14.98 -30.18
C ARG A 177 -14.20 -13.81 -31.17
N PRO A 178 -13.38 -13.82 -32.22
CA PRO A 178 -13.51 -12.85 -33.30
C PRO A 178 -14.83 -13.06 -34.07
N GLY A 179 -15.35 -12.01 -34.66
CA GLY A 179 -16.55 -12.06 -35.50
C GLY A 179 -17.47 -10.86 -35.28
N GLU A 180 -18.54 -10.81 -36.06
CA GLU A 180 -19.58 -9.79 -35.98
C GLU A 180 -20.65 -10.22 -34.97
N VAL A 181 -21.05 -9.32 -34.09
CA VAL A 181 -22.05 -9.56 -33.07
C VAL A 181 -23.09 -8.43 -33.11
N LYS A 182 -24.36 -8.80 -33.16
CA LYS A 182 -25.49 -7.85 -33.10
C LYS A 182 -25.99 -7.71 -31.63
N ALA A 183 -25.09 -7.62 -30.71
CA ALA A 183 -25.41 -7.48 -29.26
C ALA A 183 -25.90 -6.07 -28.94
N LEU A 184 -26.96 -5.97 -28.17
CA LEU A 184 -27.48 -4.69 -27.66
C LEU A 184 -26.77 -4.25 -26.39
N THR A 185 -26.21 -5.21 -25.60
CA THR A 185 -25.56 -4.97 -24.34
C THR A 185 -24.08 -5.41 -24.35
N PRO A 186 -23.20 -4.78 -23.54
CA PRO A 186 -21.81 -5.17 -23.44
C PRO A 186 -21.62 -6.64 -22.99
N SER A 187 -22.49 -7.16 -22.13
CA SER A 187 -22.42 -8.54 -21.60
C SER A 187 -22.66 -9.61 -22.68
N GLU A 188 -23.32 -9.26 -23.78
CA GLU A 188 -23.56 -10.17 -24.90
C GLU A 188 -22.49 -10.07 -26.00
N ALA A 189 -21.57 -9.11 -25.87
CA ALA A 189 -20.54 -8.81 -26.88
C ALA A 189 -19.36 -9.79 -26.75
N ASN A 190 -19.50 -10.98 -27.38
CA ASN A 190 -18.44 -12.00 -27.32
C ASN A 190 -17.20 -11.66 -28.16
N ASN A 191 -17.28 -10.62 -29.02
CA ASN A 191 -16.18 -10.15 -29.84
C ASN A 191 -15.47 -8.91 -29.29
N ALA A 192 -15.82 -8.49 -28.08
CA ALA A 192 -15.26 -7.30 -27.44
C ALA A 192 -14.59 -7.63 -26.12
N LEU A 193 -13.50 -6.92 -25.83
CA LEU A 193 -12.81 -6.90 -24.55
C LEU A 193 -13.06 -5.56 -23.87
N PHE A 194 -13.23 -5.58 -22.57
CA PHE A 194 -13.51 -4.38 -21.79
C PHE A 194 -12.40 -4.12 -20.77
N ARG A 195 -11.93 -2.88 -20.71
CA ARG A 195 -10.87 -2.45 -19.79
C ARG A 195 -11.18 -2.84 -18.34
N GLY A 196 -10.18 -3.39 -17.66
CA GLY A 196 -10.29 -3.81 -16.26
C GLY A 196 -10.81 -5.21 -16.04
N SER A 197 -11.31 -5.88 -17.09
CA SER A 197 -11.62 -7.32 -17.07
C SER A 197 -10.34 -8.14 -17.04
N VAL A 198 -10.44 -9.41 -16.63
CA VAL A 198 -9.29 -10.30 -16.36
C VAL A 198 -9.33 -11.52 -17.27
N ALA A 199 -8.23 -11.78 -17.96
CA ALA A 199 -8.06 -13.00 -18.74
C ALA A 199 -7.95 -14.24 -17.83
N GLN A 200 -8.85 -15.22 -17.99
CA GLN A 200 -8.89 -16.44 -17.17
C GLN A 200 -8.22 -17.63 -17.86
N THR A 201 -8.42 -17.80 -19.16
CA THR A 201 -7.83 -18.89 -19.94
C THR A 201 -7.42 -18.38 -21.32
N GLY A 202 -6.48 -19.08 -21.95
CA GLY A 202 -6.09 -18.85 -23.35
C GLY A 202 -5.37 -17.55 -23.61
N GLU A 203 -5.37 -17.12 -24.88
CA GLU A 203 -4.70 -15.92 -25.35
C GLU A 203 -5.57 -15.23 -26.41
N SER A 204 -5.52 -13.89 -26.49
CA SER A 204 -6.22 -13.10 -27.50
C SER A 204 -5.39 -11.94 -27.99
N LEU A 205 -5.57 -11.61 -29.27
CA LEU A 205 -5.18 -10.33 -29.89
C LEU A 205 -6.42 -9.46 -30.06
N ALA A 206 -6.32 -8.20 -29.66
CA ALA A 206 -7.41 -7.25 -29.81
C ALA A 206 -6.91 -5.87 -30.24
N MET A 207 -7.73 -5.13 -30.96
CA MET A 207 -7.47 -3.74 -31.33
C MET A 207 -8.15 -2.80 -30.35
N ALA A 208 -7.38 -1.89 -29.74
CA ALA A 208 -7.90 -0.87 -28.82
C ALA A 208 -8.78 0.14 -29.55
N ILE A 209 -10.01 0.29 -29.07
CA ILE A 209 -11.00 1.26 -29.59
C ILE A 209 -11.19 2.42 -28.63
N GLY A 210 -11.36 2.12 -27.34
CA GLY A 210 -11.57 3.11 -26.28
C GLY A 210 -10.50 3.02 -25.21
N THR A 211 -9.99 4.17 -24.77
CA THR A 211 -8.97 4.28 -23.71
C THR A 211 -9.38 5.26 -22.64
N GLY A 212 -8.89 5.07 -21.41
CA GLY A 212 -9.10 5.97 -20.27
C GLY A 212 -10.57 6.25 -19.97
N ALA A 213 -10.90 7.53 -19.90
CA ALA A 213 -12.27 8.02 -19.63
C ALA A 213 -13.30 7.60 -20.67
N ASN A 214 -12.87 7.22 -21.88
CA ASN A 214 -13.77 6.82 -22.98
C ASN A 214 -14.13 5.33 -22.95
N THR A 215 -13.51 4.53 -22.07
CA THR A 215 -13.89 3.13 -21.85
C THR A 215 -15.23 3.02 -21.14
N LEU A 216 -15.88 1.86 -21.19
CA LEU A 216 -17.11 1.60 -20.43
C LEU A 216 -16.86 1.76 -18.92
N PHE A 217 -15.75 1.21 -18.43
CA PHE A 217 -15.34 1.34 -17.05
C PHE A 217 -15.07 2.81 -16.67
N GLY A 218 -14.37 3.56 -17.53
CA GLY A 218 -14.09 4.99 -17.32
C GLY A 218 -15.35 5.84 -17.24
N LYS A 219 -16.34 5.56 -18.08
CA LYS A 219 -17.66 6.24 -18.06
C LYS A 219 -18.45 5.90 -16.80
N ALA A 220 -18.46 4.63 -16.39
CA ALA A 220 -19.09 4.21 -15.14
C ALA A 220 -18.41 4.86 -13.92
N ALA A 221 -17.08 4.93 -13.89
CA ALA A 221 -16.32 5.59 -12.83
C ALA A 221 -16.58 7.11 -12.73
N GLN A 222 -16.81 7.77 -13.86
CA GLN A 222 -17.20 9.19 -13.88
C GLN A 222 -18.58 9.45 -13.28
N SER A 223 -19.53 8.53 -13.49
CA SER A 223 -20.91 8.66 -12.98
C SER A 223 -21.00 8.34 -11.48
N LEU A 224 -20.09 7.51 -11.00
CA LEU A 224 -19.95 7.21 -9.58
C LEU A 224 -19.00 8.26 -8.98
N ASN A 225 -19.56 9.31 -8.35
CA ASN A 225 -18.82 10.19 -7.47
C ASN A 225 -18.39 9.36 -6.25
N THR A 226 -17.44 8.42 -6.45
CA THR A 226 -16.92 7.57 -5.39
C THR A 226 -16.15 8.44 -4.42
N ALA A 227 -16.79 8.76 -3.30
CA ALA A 227 -16.09 9.21 -2.12
C ALA A 227 -14.93 8.21 -1.87
N THR A 228 -13.71 8.68 -2.03
CA THR A 228 -12.53 7.90 -1.69
C THR A 228 -12.69 7.43 -0.25
N VAL A 229 -12.76 6.13 -0.03
CA VAL A 229 -12.84 5.55 1.32
C VAL A 229 -11.57 6.00 2.05
N MET A 230 -11.75 6.85 3.06
CA MET A 230 -10.65 7.33 3.90
C MET A 230 -10.01 6.15 4.65
N SER A 231 -8.68 6.09 4.69
CA SER A 231 -8.00 5.13 5.54
C SER A 231 -8.27 5.44 7.03
N PRO A 232 -8.18 4.46 7.94
CA PRO A 232 -8.32 4.69 9.39
C PRO A 232 -7.44 5.84 9.87
N PHE A 233 -6.21 5.91 9.42
CA PHE A 233 -5.28 7.00 9.72
C PHE A 233 -5.79 8.39 9.28
N GLN A 234 -6.32 8.50 8.07
CA GLN A 234 -6.88 9.77 7.58
C GLN A 234 -8.11 10.20 8.38
N HIS A 235 -8.92 9.25 8.81
CA HIS A 235 -10.08 9.50 9.66
C HIS A 235 -9.65 10.05 11.03
N ASP A 236 -8.67 9.42 11.67
CA ASP A 236 -8.15 9.86 12.99
C ASP A 236 -7.47 11.22 12.91
N LEU A 237 -6.72 11.48 11.84
CA LEU A 237 -6.10 12.76 11.58
C LEU A 237 -7.15 13.88 11.44
N ARG A 238 -8.24 13.60 10.73
CA ARG A 238 -9.38 14.51 10.61
C ARG A 238 -10.05 14.78 11.96
N GLN A 239 -10.22 13.75 12.81
CA GLN A 239 -10.79 13.93 14.15
C GLN A 239 -9.90 14.83 15.01
N LEU A 240 -8.58 14.65 14.98
CA LEU A 240 -7.65 15.55 15.65
C LEU A 240 -7.79 16.99 15.14
N GLY A 241 -7.84 17.19 13.82
CA GLY A 241 -8.02 18.51 13.23
C GLY A 241 -9.31 19.20 13.69
N ILE A 242 -10.43 18.46 13.75
CA ILE A 242 -11.72 18.99 14.26
C ILE A 242 -11.63 19.34 15.75
N LEU A 243 -10.97 18.51 16.56
CA LEU A 243 -10.80 18.78 18.00
C LEU A 243 -10.02 20.08 18.21
N VAL A 244 -8.87 20.22 17.53
CA VAL A 244 -8.03 21.42 17.58
C VAL A 244 -8.82 22.66 17.12
N ALA A 245 -9.51 22.57 15.97
CA ALA A 245 -10.31 23.68 15.45
C ALA A 245 -11.41 24.15 16.43
N ARG A 246 -12.09 23.21 17.09
CA ARG A 246 -13.10 23.54 18.12
C ARG A 246 -12.48 24.22 19.34
N ALA A 247 -11.36 23.71 19.85
CA ALA A 247 -10.65 24.30 20.97
C ALA A 247 -10.18 25.72 20.64
N THR A 248 -9.59 25.90 19.45
CA THR A 248 -9.16 27.19 18.91
C THR A 248 -10.33 28.17 18.83
N ALA A 249 -11.46 27.79 18.26
CA ALA A 249 -12.62 28.68 18.14
C ALA A 249 -13.13 29.19 19.51
N VAL A 250 -13.24 28.29 20.49
CA VAL A 250 -13.67 28.66 21.87
C VAL A 250 -12.71 29.65 22.50
N LEU A 251 -11.40 29.38 22.35
CA LEU A 251 -10.39 30.24 22.95
C LEU A 251 -10.31 31.62 22.29
N VAL A 252 -10.31 31.68 20.97
CA VAL A 252 -10.25 32.93 20.18
C VAL A 252 -11.44 33.85 20.56
N VAL A 253 -12.65 33.29 20.61
CA VAL A 253 -13.83 34.03 21.03
C VAL A 253 -13.70 34.50 22.50
N GLY A 254 -13.21 33.64 23.39
CA GLY A 254 -13.00 33.97 24.80
C GLY A 254 -11.96 35.09 24.98
N VAL A 255 -10.83 35.00 24.29
CA VAL A 255 -9.77 36.03 24.34
C VAL A 255 -10.24 37.37 23.75
N LEU A 256 -10.96 37.30 22.61
CA LEU A 256 -11.55 38.51 22.03
C LEU A 256 -12.53 39.20 23.00
N ALA A 257 -13.46 38.44 23.56
CA ALA A 257 -14.44 38.93 24.53
C ALA A 257 -13.77 39.54 25.77
N ALA A 258 -12.74 38.88 26.31
CA ALA A 258 -11.97 39.37 27.43
C ALA A 258 -11.26 40.70 27.11
N ASN A 259 -10.57 40.77 25.96
CA ASN A 259 -9.88 42.00 25.53
C ASN A 259 -10.84 43.18 25.36
N VAL A 260 -12.01 42.93 24.78
CA VAL A 260 -13.06 43.96 24.63
C VAL A 260 -13.62 44.40 26.00
N ALA A 261 -13.85 43.44 26.90
CA ALA A 261 -14.34 43.71 28.25
C ALA A 261 -13.32 44.54 29.07
N PHE A 262 -12.02 44.38 28.83
CA PHE A 262 -10.98 45.24 29.44
C PHE A 262 -10.78 46.57 28.71
N GLY A 263 -11.66 46.97 27.78
CA GLY A 263 -11.62 48.25 27.10
C GLY A 263 -10.50 48.42 26.08
N ARG A 264 -9.92 47.33 25.62
CA ARG A 264 -8.87 47.38 24.58
C ARG A 264 -9.44 47.73 23.20
N PRO A 265 -8.68 48.41 22.31
CA PRO A 265 -9.15 48.73 20.97
C PRO A 265 -9.61 47.50 20.21
N LEU A 266 -10.84 47.52 19.68
CA LEU A 266 -11.47 46.37 19.02
C LEU A 266 -10.63 45.80 17.87
N ILE A 267 -10.07 46.68 17.02
CA ILE A 267 -9.27 46.28 15.88
C ILE A 267 -7.99 45.55 16.33
N GLN A 268 -7.28 46.07 17.33
CA GLN A 268 -6.08 45.40 17.86
C GLN A 268 -6.41 44.05 18.51
N SER A 269 -7.52 44.00 19.26
CA SER A 269 -8.01 42.77 19.88
C SER A 269 -8.43 41.72 18.85
N LEU A 270 -9.04 42.15 17.76
CA LEU A 270 -9.41 41.27 16.63
C LEU A 270 -8.17 40.76 15.91
N MET A 271 -7.22 41.64 15.58
CA MET A 271 -5.95 41.25 14.94
C MET A 271 -5.15 40.26 15.79
N PHE A 272 -5.08 40.51 17.10
CA PHE A 272 -4.44 39.61 18.05
C PHE A 272 -5.14 38.25 18.09
N SER A 273 -6.48 38.25 18.18
CA SER A 273 -7.26 37.00 18.21
C SER A 273 -7.16 36.20 16.93
N VAL A 274 -7.09 36.88 15.78
CA VAL A 274 -6.86 36.23 14.46
C VAL A 274 -5.45 35.64 14.39
N ALA A 275 -4.42 36.37 14.79
CA ALA A 275 -3.05 35.85 14.81
C ALA A 275 -2.91 34.67 15.77
N LEU A 276 -3.64 34.70 16.91
CA LEU A 276 -3.72 33.59 17.83
C LEU A 276 -4.38 32.35 17.17
N ALA A 277 -5.48 32.55 16.42
CA ALA A 277 -6.17 31.47 15.71
C ALA A 277 -5.25 30.74 14.70
N VAL A 278 -4.47 31.51 13.97
CA VAL A 278 -3.50 30.99 12.99
C VAL A 278 -2.42 30.17 13.69
N GLY A 279 -1.82 30.70 14.76
CA GLY A 279 -0.75 30.00 15.49
C GLY A 279 -1.18 28.71 16.21
N LEU A 280 -2.48 28.47 16.33
CA LEU A 280 -3.03 27.28 16.99
C LEU A 280 -3.29 26.12 16.03
N THR A 281 -3.41 26.40 14.76
CA THR A 281 -3.65 25.37 13.75
C THR A 281 -2.34 24.77 13.32
N PRO A 282 -2.20 23.41 13.33
CA PRO A 282 -1.01 22.75 12.84
C PRO A 282 -0.98 22.81 11.31
N GLU A 283 -0.58 23.96 10.77
CA GLU A 283 -0.60 24.24 9.31
C GLU A 283 0.24 23.26 8.51
N LEU A 284 1.40 22.88 9.03
CA LEU A 284 2.34 21.99 8.36
C LEU A 284 1.96 20.50 8.44
N LEU A 285 0.92 20.10 9.19
CA LEU A 285 0.59 18.68 9.39
C LEU A 285 0.37 17.89 8.08
N PRO A 286 -0.41 18.38 7.10
CA PRO A 286 -0.57 17.68 5.82
C PRO A 286 0.76 17.59 5.05
N MET A 287 1.56 18.65 5.05
CA MET A 287 2.84 18.71 4.37
C MET A 287 3.87 17.77 5.02
N ILE A 288 4.07 17.86 6.35
CA ILE A 288 5.00 16.99 7.11
C ILE A 288 4.61 15.52 6.92
N THR A 289 3.32 15.21 6.97
CA THR A 289 2.83 13.83 6.72
C THR A 289 3.20 13.37 5.32
N THR A 290 2.96 14.18 4.29
CA THR A 290 3.27 13.86 2.90
C THR A 290 4.78 13.68 2.68
N VAL A 291 5.60 14.58 3.22
CA VAL A 291 7.06 14.51 3.14
C VAL A 291 7.59 13.27 3.85
N THR A 292 7.08 12.98 5.06
CA THR A 292 7.49 11.82 5.85
C THR A 292 7.14 10.50 5.15
N LEU A 293 5.92 10.38 4.63
CA LEU A 293 5.48 9.21 3.86
C LEU A 293 6.29 9.05 2.58
N SER A 294 6.52 10.11 1.83
CA SER A 294 7.32 10.06 0.59
C SER A 294 8.77 9.65 0.86
N ARG A 295 9.38 10.14 1.94
CA ARG A 295 10.70 9.68 2.38
C ARG A 295 10.69 8.23 2.84
N GLY A 296 9.63 7.82 3.54
CA GLY A 296 9.39 6.41 3.88
C GLY A 296 9.37 5.54 2.64
N ALA A 297 8.63 5.95 1.61
CA ALA A 297 8.58 5.24 0.33
C ALA A 297 9.96 5.13 -0.34
N VAL A 298 10.75 6.22 -0.34
CA VAL A 298 12.14 6.18 -0.87
C VAL A 298 13.04 5.25 -0.06
N ARG A 299 12.92 5.21 1.27
CA ARG A 299 13.68 4.24 2.09
C ARG A 299 13.24 2.81 1.84
N MET A 300 11.92 2.58 1.74
CA MET A 300 11.36 1.26 1.40
C MET A 300 11.80 0.78 0.04
N SER A 301 11.89 1.64 -0.97
CA SER A 301 12.36 1.24 -2.31
C SER A 301 13.80 0.72 -2.30
N ARG A 302 14.67 1.29 -1.46
CA ARG A 302 16.04 0.79 -1.25
C ARG A 302 16.08 -0.59 -0.58
N LYS A 303 15.00 -0.95 0.12
CA LYS A 303 14.76 -2.27 0.73
C LYS A 303 13.84 -3.14 -0.16
N LYS A 304 13.77 -2.85 -1.45
CA LYS A 304 12.99 -3.61 -2.45
C LYS A 304 11.47 -3.58 -2.26
N VAL A 305 10.92 -2.59 -1.56
CA VAL A 305 9.48 -2.38 -1.39
C VAL A 305 9.06 -1.11 -2.12
N ILE A 306 8.34 -1.23 -3.22
CA ILE A 306 7.82 -0.10 -4.00
C ILE A 306 6.39 0.23 -3.55
N VAL A 307 6.18 1.45 -3.11
CA VAL A 307 4.90 1.92 -2.58
C VAL A 307 4.07 2.56 -3.68
N LYS A 308 2.88 2.03 -3.96
CA LYS A 308 1.89 2.60 -4.89
C LYS A 308 0.94 3.57 -4.19
N ARG A 309 0.51 3.25 -2.97
CA ARG A 309 -0.37 4.08 -2.13
C ARG A 309 0.36 4.50 -0.85
N LEU A 310 0.73 5.79 -0.74
CA LEU A 310 1.54 6.29 0.39
C LEU A 310 0.91 6.03 1.76
N ALA A 311 -0.42 6.12 1.87
CA ALA A 311 -1.12 5.86 3.13
C ALA A 311 -0.90 4.42 3.65
N ALA A 312 -0.68 3.45 2.77
CA ALA A 312 -0.42 2.06 3.13
C ALA A 312 0.89 1.86 3.92
N ILE A 313 1.82 2.83 3.89
CA ILE A 313 3.04 2.80 4.72
C ILE A 313 2.69 2.75 6.21
N HIS A 314 1.70 3.55 6.61
CA HIS A 314 1.21 3.55 7.99
C HIS A 314 0.58 2.20 8.34
N ASP A 315 -0.32 1.69 7.47
CA ASP A 315 -1.04 0.44 7.70
C ASP A 315 -0.07 -0.74 7.78
N LEU A 316 1.00 -0.76 6.95
CA LEU A 316 2.09 -1.75 7.03
C LEU A 316 2.84 -1.66 8.36
N GLY A 317 3.13 -0.48 8.86
CA GLY A 317 3.77 -0.27 10.16
C GLY A 317 2.91 -0.70 11.35
N ALA A 318 1.59 -0.52 11.24
CA ALA A 318 0.60 -0.90 12.24
C ALA A 318 0.15 -2.36 12.15
N MET A 319 0.59 -3.10 11.12
CA MET A 319 0.17 -4.46 10.82
C MET A 319 0.39 -5.40 12.01
N THR A 320 -0.66 -6.17 12.36
CA THR A 320 -0.65 -7.18 13.41
C THR A 320 -0.78 -8.61 12.87
N VAL A 321 -1.39 -8.75 11.67
CA VAL A 321 -1.57 -10.04 10.98
C VAL A 321 -1.14 -9.93 9.53
N LEU A 322 -0.28 -10.82 9.08
CA LEU A 322 0.08 -11.01 7.68
C LEU A 322 -0.56 -12.29 7.16
N CYS A 323 -1.56 -12.16 6.31
CA CYS A 323 -2.08 -13.26 5.52
C CYS A 323 -1.21 -13.46 4.29
N THR A 324 -0.82 -14.69 3.99
CA THR A 324 0.02 -15.02 2.85
C THR A 324 -0.50 -16.25 2.13
N ASP A 325 -0.40 -16.25 0.78
CA ASP A 325 -0.53 -17.51 0.06
C ASP A 325 0.71 -18.39 0.32
N LYS A 326 0.58 -19.68 0.08
CA LYS A 326 1.65 -20.66 0.23
C LYS A 326 2.68 -20.51 -0.90
N THR A 327 2.20 -20.63 -2.13
CA THR A 327 3.02 -20.79 -3.34
C THR A 327 3.67 -19.45 -3.74
N GLY A 328 4.94 -19.49 -4.12
CA GLY A 328 5.67 -18.28 -4.54
C GLY A 328 6.06 -17.33 -3.41
N THR A 329 5.43 -17.46 -2.24
CA THR A 329 5.69 -16.60 -1.07
C THR A 329 6.52 -17.33 -0.01
N LEU A 330 5.97 -18.39 0.58
CA LEU A 330 6.67 -19.25 1.55
C LEU A 330 7.53 -20.31 0.87
N THR A 331 7.18 -20.69 -0.36
CA THR A 331 7.87 -21.65 -1.20
C THR A 331 8.53 -20.96 -2.38
N SER A 332 9.47 -21.67 -3.03
CA SER A 332 10.21 -21.12 -4.19
C SER A 332 9.35 -20.93 -5.44
N ALA A 333 8.14 -21.50 -5.49
CA ALA A 333 7.31 -21.68 -6.68
C ALA A 333 8.01 -22.47 -7.81
N GLN A 334 9.17 -23.01 -7.54
CA GLN A 334 9.87 -23.92 -8.44
C GLN A 334 9.47 -25.34 -8.06
N ILE A 335 8.47 -25.86 -8.77
CA ILE A 335 8.05 -27.24 -8.58
C ILE A 335 9.12 -28.13 -9.18
N GLU A 336 9.60 -29.08 -8.39
CA GLU A 336 10.61 -30.05 -8.81
C GLU A 336 10.03 -31.48 -8.76
N LEU A 337 10.45 -32.33 -9.68
CA LEU A 337 10.16 -33.75 -9.63
C LEU A 337 10.98 -34.39 -8.48
N ALA A 338 10.29 -34.71 -7.38
CA ALA A 338 10.93 -35.26 -6.17
C ALA A 338 11.16 -36.78 -6.27
N GLY A 339 10.38 -37.47 -7.12
CA GLY A 339 10.52 -38.92 -7.32
C GLY A 339 9.48 -39.52 -8.25
N SER A 340 9.68 -40.75 -8.61
CA SER A 340 8.78 -41.55 -9.44
C SER A 340 8.66 -42.94 -8.85
N LEU A 341 7.44 -43.43 -8.71
CA LEU A 341 7.10 -44.67 -7.98
C LEU A 341 6.25 -45.58 -8.87
N ALA A 342 6.62 -46.84 -8.93
CA ALA A 342 5.81 -47.91 -9.52
C ALA A 342 4.51 -48.12 -8.72
N PRO A 343 3.50 -48.85 -9.25
CA PRO A 343 2.25 -49.18 -8.55
C PRO A 343 2.44 -49.82 -7.17
N GLY A 344 3.54 -50.52 -6.93
CA GLY A 344 3.89 -51.13 -5.65
C GLY A 344 4.66 -50.20 -4.69
N GLY A 345 4.79 -48.91 -5.01
CA GLY A 345 5.46 -47.91 -4.15
C GLY A 345 6.99 -47.96 -4.21
N LYS A 346 7.60 -48.82 -5.03
CA LYS A 346 9.05 -48.83 -5.24
C LYS A 346 9.45 -47.73 -6.25
N ALA A 347 10.64 -47.17 -6.07
CA ALA A 347 11.19 -46.20 -7.01
C ALA A 347 11.32 -46.85 -8.41
N ASP A 348 10.83 -46.20 -9.44
CA ASP A 348 10.84 -46.59 -10.83
C ASP A 348 10.85 -45.33 -11.71
N GLU A 349 11.66 -45.34 -12.76
CA GLU A 349 11.77 -44.22 -13.69
C GLU A 349 10.69 -44.18 -14.76
N ARG A 350 10.03 -45.31 -15.03
CA ARG A 350 9.04 -45.44 -16.11
C ARG A 350 7.87 -44.45 -16.01
N PRO A 351 7.23 -44.26 -14.85
CA PRO A 351 6.16 -43.25 -14.74
C PRO A 351 6.66 -41.85 -15.08
N ALA A 352 7.84 -41.42 -14.62
CA ALA A 352 8.40 -40.12 -14.91
C ALA A 352 8.75 -39.96 -16.40
N LEU A 353 9.26 -41.02 -17.04
CA LEU A 353 9.56 -41.01 -18.46
C LEU A 353 8.29 -40.83 -19.29
N LEU A 354 7.26 -41.61 -19.05
CA LEU A 354 5.98 -41.50 -19.76
C LEU A 354 5.30 -40.13 -19.51
N ALA A 355 5.33 -39.66 -18.28
CA ALA A 355 4.79 -38.33 -17.94
C ALA A 355 5.55 -37.20 -18.68
N ALA A 356 6.87 -37.28 -18.79
CA ALA A 356 7.68 -36.28 -19.49
C ALA A 356 7.44 -36.35 -21.01
N ILE A 357 7.27 -37.55 -21.61
CA ILE A 357 6.85 -37.72 -23.02
C ILE A 357 5.50 -37.03 -23.24
N CYS A 358 4.52 -37.31 -22.35
CA CYS A 358 3.20 -36.69 -22.41
C CYS A 358 3.27 -35.15 -22.28
N ALA A 359 4.10 -34.63 -21.39
CA ALA A 359 4.29 -33.18 -21.19
C ALA A 359 4.95 -32.51 -22.42
N THR A 360 6.02 -33.10 -22.96
CA THR A 360 6.78 -32.58 -24.11
C THR A 360 5.92 -32.56 -25.39
N LEU A 361 5.26 -33.67 -25.66
CA LEU A 361 4.44 -33.82 -26.87
C LEU A 361 3.07 -33.12 -26.75
N GLY A 362 2.55 -32.98 -25.54
CA GLY A 362 1.32 -32.24 -25.25
C GLY A 362 1.47 -30.74 -25.44
N GLY A 363 2.67 -30.20 -25.24
CA GLY A 363 2.95 -28.76 -25.37
C GLY A 363 2.36 -27.90 -24.22
N ASP A 364 1.90 -28.53 -23.15
CA ASP A 364 1.40 -27.83 -21.97
C ASP A 364 2.55 -27.10 -21.25
N LYS A 365 2.29 -25.85 -20.86
CA LYS A 365 3.28 -25.00 -20.16
C LYS A 365 3.04 -24.97 -18.63
N GLY A 366 2.29 -25.90 -18.09
CA GLY A 366 2.02 -26.00 -16.66
C GLY A 366 3.30 -26.22 -15.85
N SER A 367 3.32 -25.75 -14.59
CA SER A 367 4.49 -25.86 -13.71
C SER A 367 4.91 -27.32 -13.45
N LEU A 368 3.96 -28.26 -13.37
CA LEU A 368 4.22 -29.70 -13.23
C LEU A 368 4.85 -30.27 -14.50
N ASP A 369 4.36 -29.84 -15.67
CA ASP A 369 4.87 -30.29 -16.96
C ASP A 369 6.28 -29.78 -17.23
N LYS A 370 6.52 -28.53 -16.87
CA LYS A 370 7.85 -27.94 -16.91
C LYS A 370 8.84 -28.72 -16.05
N ALA A 371 8.44 -29.06 -14.81
CA ALA A 371 9.27 -29.87 -13.91
C ALA A 371 9.60 -31.26 -14.49
N LEU A 372 8.63 -31.90 -15.17
CA LEU A 372 8.85 -33.18 -15.84
C LEU A 372 9.83 -33.07 -16.99
N VAL A 373 9.67 -32.04 -17.84
CA VAL A 373 10.55 -31.81 -19.00
C VAL A 373 11.97 -31.45 -18.55
N GLU A 374 12.09 -30.61 -17.51
CA GLU A 374 13.40 -30.25 -16.93
C GLU A 374 14.10 -31.44 -16.28
N ALA A 375 13.35 -32.33 -15.61
CA ALA A 375 13.92 -33.56 -15.02
C ALA A 375 14.31 -34.63 -16.04
N LYS A 376 13.62 -34.70 -17.19
CA LYS A 376 13.81 -35.69 -18.23
C LYS A 376 13.83 -35.07 -19.63
N PRO A 377 14.82 -34.21 -19.96
CA PRO A 377 14.82 -33.40 -21.18
C PRO A 377 14.83 -34.16 -22.48
N HIS A 378 15.34 -35.41 -22.45
CA HIS A 378 15.45 -36.27 -23.64
C HIS A 378 14.38 -37.38 -23.71
N ALA A 379 13.35 -37.31 -22.82
CA ALA A 379 12.34 -38.38 -22.73
C ALA A 379 11.55 -38.58 -24.02
N ALA A 380 11.30 -37.54 -24.80
CA ALA A 380 10.55 -37.62 -26.04
C ALA A 380 11.39 -37.93 -27.29
N GLU A 381 12.70 -38.16 -27.17
CA GLU A 381 13.53 -38.54 -28.31
C GLU A 381 13.06 -39.90 -28.89
N GLY A 382 12.84 -39.91 -30.19
CA GLY A 382 12.29 -41.09 -30.89
C GLY A 382 10.76 -41.27 -30.73
N TRP A 383 10.07 -40.32 -30.11
CA TRP A 383 8.61 -40.31 -30.00
C TRP A 383 7.99 -39.23 -30.89
N THR A 384 6.89 -39.55 -31.55
CA THR A 384 6.13 -38.59 -32.38
C THR A 384 4.68 -38.54 -31.93
N ARG A 385 4.14 -37.30 -31.80
CA ARG A 385 2.72 -37.10 -31.47
C ARG A 385 1.84 -37.48 -32.65
N ARG A 386 0.85 -38.33 -32.42
CA ARG A 386 -0.21 -38.70 -33.35
C ARG A 386 -1.55 -38.06 -33.01
N GLY A 387 -1.86 -37.88 -31.74
CA GLY A 387 -3.09 -37.21 -31.28
C GLY A 387 -2.90 -36.53 -29.91
N LEU A 388 -3.78 -35.61 -29.58
CA LEU A 388 -3.76 -34.90 -28.31
C LEU A 388 -5.18 -34.80 -27.73
N LEU A 389 -5.32 -35.13 -26.45
CA LEU A 389 -6.49 -34.84 -25.64
C LEU A 389 -6.05 -33.92 -24.52
N PRO A 390 -6.30 -32.58 -24.64
CA PRO A 390 -5.84 -31.62 -23.68
C PRO A 390 -6.37 -31.90 -22.26
N PHE A 391 -5.66 -31.38 -21.24
CA PHE A 391 -6.11 -31.46 -19.87
C PHE A 391 -7.48 -30.79 -19.68
N ASP A 392 -8.39 -31.48 -19.05
CA ASP A 392 -9.73 -31.01 -18.77
C ASP A 392 -9.97 -30.97 -17.25
N TYR A 393 -10.50 -29.85 -16.75
CA TYR A 393 -10.72 -29.64 -15.30
C TYR A 393 -11.82 -30.52 -14.71
N GLN A 394 -12.80 -30.95 -15.51
CA GLN A 394 -13.88 -31.86 -15.06
C GLN A 394 -13.36 -33.29 -14.98
N ARG A 395 -12.65 -33.74 -16.02
CA ARG A 395 -12.02 -35.08 -16.08
C ARG A 395 -10.79 -35.15 -15.18
N ARG A 396 -10.12 -34.02 -14.91
CA ARG A 396 -8.88 -33.89 -14.12
C ARG A 396 -7.70 -34.73 -14.66
N MET A 397 -7.68 -34.98 -15.97
CA MET A 397 -6.62 -35.69 -16.69
C MET A 397 -6.48 -35.19 -18.11
N GLY A 398 -5.36 -35.52 -18.75
CA GLY A 398 -5.08 -35.21 -20.14
C GLY A 398 -4.24 -36.36 -20.71
N ALA A 399 -4.26 -36.55 -22.05
CA ALA A 399 -3.62 -37.64 -22.70
C ALA A 399 -2.94 -37.24 -24.04
N VAL A 400 -1.89 -37.94 -24.37
CA VAL A 400 -1.20 -37.81 -25.65
C VAL A 400 -1.15 -39.21 -26.30
N LEU A 401 -1.58 -39.31 -27.55
CA LEU A 401 -1.33 -40.46 -28.38
C LEU A 401 0.03 -40.30 -29.07
N ALA A 402 0.98 -41.13 -28.69
CA ALA A 402 2.35 -41.04 -29.14
C ALA A 402 2.82 -42.36 -29.80
N GLU A 403 3.55 -42.27 -30.90
CA GLU A 403 4.23 -43.38 -31.54
C GLU A 403 5.70 -43.37 -31.17
N GLY A 404 6.16 -44.44 -30.58
CA GLY A 404 7.53 -44.61 -30.11
C GLY A 404 8.08 -46.01 -30.31
N PRO A 405 9.23 -46.35 -29.73
CA PRO A 405 9.86 -47.66 -29.84
C PRO A 405 8.97 -48.84 -29.41
N GLU A 406 8.04 -48.61 -28.47
CA GLU A 406 7.09 -49.61 -27.97
C GLU A 406 5.80 -49.66 -28.80
N GLY A 407 5.72 -48.92 -29.90
CA GLY A 407 4.53 -48.80 -30.75
C GLY A 407 3.64 -47.62 -30.39
N LEU A 408 2.41 -47.63 -30.88
CA LEU A 408 1.46 -46.58 -30.68
C LEU A 408 0.81 -46.71 -29.27
N THR A 409 1.00 -45.71 -28.45
CA THR A 409 0.62 -45.73 -27.03
C THR A 409 -0.14 -44.48 -26.65
N LEU A 410 -1.31 -44.63 -26.00
CA LEU A 410 -2.01 -43.53 -25.32
C LEU A 410 -1.43 -43.37 -23.92
N ILE A 411 -0.80 -42.23 -23.66
CA ILE A 411 -0.20 -41.88 -22.36
C ILE A 411 -1.11 -40.87 -21.68
N VAL A 412 -1.60 -41.23 -20.48
CA VAL A 412 -2.52 -40.43 -19.69
C VAL A 412 -1.84 -39.97 -18.40
N LYS A 413 -1.97 -38.67 -18.05
CA LYS A 413 -1.50 -38.14 -16.79
C LYS A 413 -2.60 -37.28 -16.14
N GLY A 414 -2.70 -37.29 -14.82
CA GLY A 414 -3.73 -36.50 -14.13
C GLY A 414 -3.79 -36.70 -12.63
N ALA A 415 -4.85 -36.17 -12.05
CA ALA A 415 -5.11 -36.33 -10.63
C ALA A 415 -5.25 -37.81 -10.27
N PRO A 416 -4.59 -38.28 -9.18
CA PRO A 416 -4.61 -39.71 -8.84
C PRO A 416 -6.00 -40.29 -8.71
N GLU A 417 -6.93 -39.52 -8.07
CA GLU A 417 -8.30 -39.98 -7.86
C GLU A 417 -9.04 -40.25 -9.19
N ALA A 418 -8.75 -39.48 -10.23
CA ALA A 418 -9.36 -39.60 -11.54
C ALA A 418 -8.71 -40.72 -12.36
N VAL A 419 -7.38 -40.70 -12.47
CA VAL A 419 -6.63 -41.70 -13.30
C VAL A 419 -6.76 -43.08 -12.72
N LEU A 420 -6.68 -43.28 -11.40
CA LEU A 420 -6.81 -44.61 -10.78
C LEU A 420 -8.19 -45.24 -11.00
N VAL A 421 -9.26 -44.44 -11.16
CA VAL A 421 -10.61 -44.96 -11.50
C VAL A 421 -10.64 -45.49 -12.94
N ALA A 422 -9.91 -44.85 -13.87
CA ALA A 422 -9.84 -45.24 -15.27
C ALA A 422 -8.94 -46.45 -15.54
N CYS A 423 -8.15 -46.88 -14.53
CA CYS A 423 -7.22 -48.04 -14.68
C CYS A 423 -7.94 -49.38 -14.35
N ALA A 424 -7.68 -50.38 -15.23
CA ALA A 424 -8.14 -51.73 -15.06
C ALA A 424 -7.03 -52.71 -14.66
N ARG A 425 -5.77 -52.37 -14.91
CA ARG A 425 -4.60 -53.23 -14.62
C ARG A 425 -3.43 -52.38 -14.05
N ALA A 426 -2.53 -53.06 -13.32
CA ALA A 426 -1.22 -52.52 -12.93
C ALA A 426 -0.18 -53.55 -13.34
N GLY A 427 0.57 -53.27 -14.43
CA GLY A 427 1.33 -54.28 -15.15
C GLY A 427 0.42 -55.38 -15.68
N GLU A 428 0.72 -56.67 -15.36
CA GLU A 428 -0.09 -57.81 -15.76
C GLU A 428 -1.22 -58.14 -14.78
N THR A 429 -1.24 -57.52 -13.58
CA THR A 429 -2.23 -57.82 -12.54
C THR A 429 -3.49 -56.97 -12.69
N ALA A 430 -4.65 -57.53 -12.34
CA ALA A 430 -5.91 -56.75 -12.26
C ALA A 430 -5.83 -55.67 -11.20
N PHE A 431 -6.27 -54.45 -11.54
CA PHE A 431 -6.29 -53.28 -10.62
C PHE A 431 -7.72 -53.14 -10.05
N ASP A 432 -7.99 -53.89 -9.03
CA ASP A 432 -9.29 -53.96 -8.37
C ASP A 432 -9.52 -52.84 -7.36
N ALA A 433 -10.65 -52.84 -6.68
CA ALA A 433 -10.98 -51.80 -5.69
C ALA A 433 -10.02 -51.80 -4.48
N ALA A 434 -9.47 -52.97 -4.11
CA ALA A 434 -8.53 -53.08 -2.99
C ALA A 434 -7.15 -52.48 -3.40
N ALA A 435 -6.65 -52.83 -4.58
CA ALA A 435 -5.42 -52.27 -5.14
C ALA A 435 -5.52 -50.73 -5.29
N ARG A 436 -6.68 -50.21 -5.73
CA ARG A 436 -6.97 -48.78 -5.83
C ARG A 436 -6.95 -48.09 -4.49
N ALA A 437 -7.53 -48.70 -3.46
CA ALA A 437 -7.52 -48.19 -2.11
C ALA A 437 -6.08 -48.06 -1.54
N VAL A 438 -5.25 -49.09 -1.80
CA VAL A 438 -3.82 -49.06 -1.42
C VAL A 438 -3.06 -47.91 -2.14
N ALA A 439 -3.31 -47.73 -3.44
CA ALA A 439 -2.70 -46.65 -4.20
C ALA A 439 -3.12 -45.28 -3.67
N LEU A 440 -4.39 -45.08 -3.36
CA LEU A 440 -4.90 -43.83 -2.75
C LEU A 440 -4.32 -43.59 -1.36
N ALA A 441 -4.16 -44.65 -0.53
CA ALA A 441 -3.49 -44.53 0.76
C ALA A 441 -2.02 -44.08 0.60
N SER A 442 -1.33 -44.59 -0.44
CA SER A 442 0.03 -44.15 -0.77
C SER A 442 0.07 -42.67 -1.19
N VAL A 443 -0.90 -42.21 -1.96
CA VAL A 443 -1.04 -40.77 -2.31
C VAL A 443 -1.23 -39.92 -1.04
N GLN A 444 -2.06 -40.37 -0.10
CA GLN A 444 -2.25 -39.68 1.19
C GLN A 444 -0.96 -39.66 2.02
N ALA A 445 -0.21 -40.76 2.06
CA ALA A 445 1.08 -40.84 2.76
C ALA A 445 2.11 -39.88 2.14
N LEU A 446 2.13 -39.73 0.81
CA LEU A 446 2.98 -38.79 0.09
C LEU A 446 2.57 -37.32 0.40
N ALA A 447 1.25 -37.05 0.45
CA ALA A 447 0.74 -35.74 0.82
C ALA A 447 1.12 -35.37 2.27
N MET A 448 1.11 -36.31 3.21
CA MET A 448 1.62 -36.09 4.57
C MET A 448 3.14 -35.76 4.60
N GLN A 449 3.88 -36.19 3.58
CA GLN A 449 5.27 -35.83 3.40
C GLN A 449 5.46 -34.48 2.67
N GLY A 450 4.37 -33.78 2.34
CA GLY A 450 4.38 -32.51 1.60
C GLY A 450 4.62 -32.68 0.10
N LEU A 451 4.45 -33.86 -0.43
CA LEU A 451 4.63 -34.17 -1.85
C LEU A 451 3.26 -34.18 -2.55
N ARG A 452 3.20 -33.55 -3.72
CA ARG A 452 2.05 -33.63 -4.62
C ARG A 452 2.24 -34.81 -5.56
N ALA A 453 1.24 -35.65 -5.72
CA ALA A 453 1.30 -36.78 -6.63
C ALA A 453 0.49 -36.53 -7.90
N VAL A 454 1.02 -36.98 -9.03
CA VAL A 454 0.34 -37.10 -10.34
C VAL A 454 0.40 -38.55 -10.74
N ALA A 455 -0.75 -39.15 -11.07
CA ALA A 455 -0.80 -40.51 -11.55
C ALA A 455 -0.54 -40.57 -13.07
N VAL A 456 0.15 -41.62 -13.51
CA VAL A 456 0.48 -41.90 -14.88
C VAL A 456 -0.07 -43.25 -15.25
N ALA A 457 -0.70 -43.33 -16.41
CA ALA A 457 -1.25 -44.54 -16.95
C ALA A 457 -0.99 -44.62 -18.46
N SER A 458 -1.04 -45.80 -19.00
CA SER A 458 -0.84 -46.04 -20.44
C SER A 458 -1.86 -47.02 -21.00
N ARG A 459 -2.02 -47.03 -22.31
CA ARG A 459 -2.79 -48.02 -23.04
C ARG A 459 -2.21 -48.19 -24.44
N SER A 460 -1.93 -49.47 -24.86
CA SER A 460 -1.57 -49.75 -26.23
C SER A 460 -2.72 -49.40 -27.18
N TRP A 461 -2.39 -48.79 -28.31
CA TRP A 461 -3.36 -48.28 -29.27
C TRP A 461 -3.20 -48.96 -30.62
N SER A 462 -4.30 -49.46 -31.18
CA SER A 462 -4.28 -50.26 -32.40
C SER A 462 -4.75 -49.51 -33.66
N ASP A 463 -5.44 -48.39 -33.51
CA ASP A 463 -6.02 -47.63 -34.62
C ASP A 463 -5.25 -46.33 -34.88
N ALA A 464 -4.29 -46.38 -35.82
CA ALA A 464 -3.45 -45.23 -36.16
C ALA A 464 -4.18 -44.10 -36.91
N ALA A 465 -5.42 -44.30 -37.35
CA ALA A 465 -6.17 -43.35 -38.17
C ALA A 465 -7.15 -42.52 -37.36
N ARG A 466 -7.39 -42.84 -36.08
CA ARG A 466 -8.38 -42.15 -35.21
C ARG A 466 -7.70 -41.37 -34.11
N ASP A 467 -8.12 -40.14 -33.95
CA ASP A 467 -7.73 -39.32 -32.80
C ASP A 467 -8.39 -39.79 -31.48
N PRO A 468 -7.66 -39.68 -30.34
CA PRO A 468 -8.20 -40.09 -29.07
C PRO A 468 -9.33 -39.16 -28.61
N THR A 469 -10.35 -39.74 -27.98
CA THR A 469 -11.51 -39.04 -27.36
C THR A 469 -11.52 -39.28 -25.86
N ALA A 470 -12.35 -38.52 -25.12
CA ALA A 470 -12.51 -38.69 -23.68
C ALA A 470 -12.98 -40.10 -23.26
N GLU A 471 -13.70 -40.84 -24.13
CA GLU A 471 -14.17 -42.17 -23.89
C GLU A 471 -13.03 -43.21 -23.92
N ASP A 472 -11.90 -42.86 -24.54
CA ASP A 472 -10.73 -43.71 -24.62
C ASP A 472 -9.87 -43.71 -23.37
N GLU A 473 -10.07 -42.75 -22.47
CA GLU A 473 -9.43 -42.68 -21.15
C GLU A 473 -10.01 -43.74 -20.16
N THR A 474 -10.17 -44.96 -20.63
CA THR A 474 -10.68 -46.14 -19.89
C THR A 474 -9.86 -47.37 -20.13
N ASN A 475 -9.96 -48.35 -19.26
CA ASN A 475 -9.21 -49.64 -19.34
C ASN A 475 -7.68 -49.41 -19.43
N LEU A 476 -7.19 -48.41 -18.71
CA LEU A 476 -5.78 -48.05 -18.67
C LEU A 476 -4.96 -49.00 -17.80
N VAL A 477 -3.66 -49.04 -18.07
CA VAL A 477 -2.66 -49.71 -17.22
C VAL A 477 -2.08 -48.63 -16.30
N PHE A 478 -2.19 -48.79 -15.00
CA PHE A 478 -1.56 -47.92 -14.02
C PHE A 478 -0.05 -48.12 -14.05
N GLU A 479 0.70 -47.11 -14.44
CA GLU A 479 2.16 -47.15 -14.51
C GLU A 479 2.83 -46.73 -13.23
N GLY A 480 2.18 -45.79 -12.45
CA GLY A 480 2.69 -45.32 -11.19
C GLY A 480 2.39 -43.86 -10.89
N LEU A 481 3.14 -43.32 -9.93
CA LEU A 481 2.99 -41.97 -9.45
C LEU A 481 4.27 -41.16 -9.68
N CYS A 482 4.15 -39.98 -10.21
CA CYS A 482 5.19 -38.93 -10.17
C CYS A 482 4.93 -38.05 -8.95
N THR A 483 5.95 -37.78 -8.14
CA THR A 483 5.85 -36.94 -6.95
C THR A 483 6.59 -35.64 -7.15
N PHE A 484 5.97 -34.55 -6.71
CA PHE A 484 6.50 -33.20 -6.89
C PHE A 484 6.60 -32.53 -5.53
N ALA A 485 7.68 -31.77 -5.35
CA ALA A 485 7.91 -30.92 -4.21
C ALA A 485 7.86 -29.45 -4.62
N ASP A 486 7.32 -28.61 -3.73
CA ASP A 486 7.45 -27.17 -3.77
C ASP A 486 8.20 -26.79 -2.49
N PRO A 487 9.55 -26.71 -2.53
CA PRO A 487 10.36 -26.57 -1.33
C PRO A 487 10.14 -25.20 -0.68
N PRO A 488 10.09 -25.14 0.66
CA PRO A 488 10.05 -23.87 1.36
C PRO A 488 11.35 -23.09 1.09
N LYS A 489 11.24 -21.76 0.97
CA LYS A 489 12.42 -20.89 0.90
C LYS A 489 13.26 -21.04 2.15
N ALA A 490 14.58 -21.12 2.01
CA ALA A 490 15.51 -21.25 3.14
C ALA A 490 15.40 -20.07 4.11
N SER A 491 15.02 -18.88 3.64
CA SER A 491 14.81 -17.66 4.44
C SER A 491 13.48 -17.62 5.19
N ALA A 492 12.47 -18.43 4.81
CA ALA A 492 11.11 -18.33 5.33
C ALA A 492 11.02 -18.53 6.88
N PRO A 493 11.68 -19.52 7.50
CA PRO A 493 11.63 -19.68 8.96
C PRO A 493 12.16 -18.47 9.71
N ALA A 494 13.29 -17.92 9.27
CA ALA A 494 13.90 -16.74 9.89
C ALA A 494 13.03 -15.48 9.71
N ALA A 495 12.41 -15.31 8.54
CA ALA A 495 11.51 -14.19 8.26
C ALA A 495 10.23 -14.29 9.11
N VAL A 496 9.63 -15.47 9.25
CA VAL A 496 8.46 -15.71 10.11
C VAL A 496 8.80 -15.41 11.58
N ALA A 497 9.94 -15.87 12.07
CA ALA A 497 10.40 -15.59 13.45
C ALA A 497 10.63 -14.08 13.66
N ARG A 498 11.20 -13.37 12.68
CA ARG A 498 11.41 -11.91 12.73
C ARG A 498 10.08 -11.15 12.76
N LEU A 499 9.10 -11.55 11.94
CA LEU A 499 7.75 -10.97 11.95
C LEU A 499 7.06 -11.21 13.29
N ALA A 500 7.14 -12.43 13.84
CA ALA A 500 6.58 -12.76 15.15
C ALA A 500 7.22 -11.92 16.26
N ALA A 501 8.54 -11.77 16.27
CA ALA A 501 9.27 -10.90 17.22
C ALA A 501 8.82 -9.43 17.09
N ALA A 502 8.48 -9.00 15.89
CA ALA A 502 7.90 -7.69 15.62
C ALA A 502 6.40 -7.59 15.98
N GLY A 503 5.78 -8.66 16.54
CA GLY A 503 4.36 -8.68 16.88
C GLY A 503 3.42 -8.80 15.68
N VAL A 504 3.90 -9.38 14.59
CA VAL A 504 3.10 -9.67 13.39
C VAL A 504 2.88 -11.18 13.29
N ARG A 505 1.65 -11.62 13.42
CA ARG A 505 1.24 -13.01 13.25
C ARG A 505 1.12 -13.35 11.77
N VAL A 506 1.75 -14.44 11.33
CA VAL A 506 1.63 -14.93 9.96
C VAL A 506 0.52 -15.98 9.88
N VAL A 507 -0.37 -15.85 8.90
CA VAL A 507 -1.51 -16.74 8.63
C VAL A 507 -1.43 -17.24 7.20
N ILE A 508 -1.46 -18.55 6.98
CA ILE A 508 -1.43 -19.14 5.64
C ILE A 508 -2.85 -19.34 5.12
N LEU A 509 -3.14 -18.79 3.94
CA LEU A 509 -4.40 -18.93 3.22
C LEU A 509 -4.14 -19.62 1.88
N SER A 510 -4.37 -20.94 1.80
CA SER A 510 -4.02 -21.73 0.62
C SER A 510 -5.23 -22.48 0.03
N GLY A 511 -5.21 -22.67 -1.29
CA GLY A 511 -6.11 -23.60 -2.00
C GLY A 511 -5.72 -25.07 -1.89
N ASP A 512 -4.51 -25.36 -1.36
CA ASP A 512 -3.95 -26.69 -1.28
C ASP A 512 -4.56 -27.56 -0.16
N ASP A 513 -4.19 -28.87 -0.19
CA ASP A 513 -4.62 -29.83 0.79
C ASP A 513 -4.11 -29.47 2.21
N PRO A 514 -4.95 -29.60 3.26
CA PRO A 514 -4.58 -29.23 4.62
C PRO A 514 -3.33 -29.95 5.16
N LEU A 515 -3.05 -31.18 4.73
CA LEU A 515 -1.85 -31.93 5.17
C LEU A 515 -0.56 -31.27 4.64
N VAL A 516 -0.57 -30.86 3.37
CA VAL A 516 0.57 -30.16 2.74
C VAL A 516 0.83 -28.84 3.41
N VAL A 517 -0.23 -28.04 3.64
CA VAL A 517 -0.12 -26.71 4.27
C VAL A 517 0.33 -26.82 5.73
N THR A 518 -0.21 -27.80 6.48
CA THR A 518 0.17 -28.04 7.89
C THR A 518 1.64 -28.42 8.02
N ARG A 519 2.15 -29.27 7.11
CA ARG A 519 3.56 -29.61 7.09
C ARG A 519 4.46 -28.39 6.82
N LEU A 520 4.12 -27.59 5.82
CA LEU A 520 4.85 -26.34 5.54
C LEU A 520 4.85 -25.43 6.77
N ALA A 521 3.70 -25.23 7.40
CA ALA A 521 3.56 -24.40 8.59
C ALA A 521 4.50 -24.85 9.72
N LYS A 522 4.62 -26.17 9.95
CA LYS A 522 5.58 -26.74 10.92
C LYS A 522 7.04 -26.43 10.55
N ILE A 523 7.39 -26.54 9.26
CA ILE A 523 8.75 -26.26 8.79
C ILE A 523 9.11 -24.78 8.98
N VAL A 524 8.18 -23.86 8.71
CA VAL A 524 8.43 -22.42 8.86
C VAL A 524 8.20 -21.91 10.29
N GLY A 525 7.86 -22.79 11.26
CA GLY A 525 7.75 -22.43 12.67
C GLY A 525 6.41 -21.79 13.08
N LEU A 526 5.35 -22.01 12.31
CA LEU A 526 3.97 -21.59 12.65
C LEU A 526 3.25 -22.63 13.54
N ARG A 527 2.23 -22.18 14.28
CA ARG A 527 1.34 -23.07 15.04
C ARG A 527 0.54 -23.92 14.06
N ALA A 528 0.72 -25.22 14.10
CA ALA A 528 0.16 -26.17 13.14
C ALA A 528 -0.82 -27.17 13.78
N GLU A 529 -1.51 -26.76 14.87
CA GLU A 529 -2.37 -27.67 15.63
C GLU A 529 -3.68 -27.96 14.92
N ARG A 530 -4.24 -27.02 14.16
CA ARG A 530 -5.52 -27.16 13.49
C ARG A 530 -5.60 -26.31 12.23
N ALA A 531 -5.90 -26.96 11.11
CA ALA A 531 -6.25 -26.29 9.86
C ALA A 531 -7.78 -26.20 9.72
N ILE A 532 -8.31 -25.04 9.30
CA ILE A 532 -9.71 -24.89 8.90
C ILE A 532 -9.79 -25.00 7.39
N THR A 533 -10.70 -25.86 6.89
CA THR A 533 -10.89 -26.02 5.44
C THR A 533 -11.99 -25.12 4.89
N GLY A 534 -11.99 -24.87 3.58
CA GLY A 534 -13.06 -24.10 2.91
C GLY A 534 -14.46 -24.61 3.20
N PRO A 535 -14.74 -25.93 3.08
CA PRO A 535 -16.03 -26.51 3.46
C PRO A 535 -16.40 -26.34 4.94
N ASP A 536 -15.43 -26.30 5.87
CA ASP A 536 -15.70 -26.02 7.28
C ASP A 536 -16.00 -24.54 7.49
N LEU A 537 -15.34 -23.66 6.76
CA LEU A 537 -15.56 -22.23 6.80
C LEU A 537 -16.97 -21.84 6.33
N ASP A 538 -17.51 -22.54 5.35
CA ASP A 538 -18.87 -22.28 4.84
C ASP A 538 -19.98 -22.64 5.83
N LYS A 539 -19.66 -23.48 6.83
CA LYS A 539 -20.58 -23.81 7.95
C LYS A 539 -20.57 -22.77 9.06
N LEU A 540 -19.58 -21.82 9.07
CA LEU A 540 -19.44 -20.83 10.12
C LEU A 540 -20.27 -19.58 9.82
N THR A 541 -20.92 -19.06 10.85
CA THR A 541 -21.49 -17.69 10.82
C THR A 541 -20.36 -16.65 10.81
N VAL A 542 -20.69 -15.40 10.47
CA VAL A 542 -19.71 -14.31 10.42
C VAL A 542 -19.01 -14.13 11.77
N ASP A 543 -19.78 -14.14 12.87
CA ASP A 543 -19.23 -13.95 14.22
C ASP A 543 -18.38 -15.16 14.66
N ALA A 544 -18.82 -16.38 14.35
CA ALA A 544 -18.03 -17.59 14.63
C ALA A 544 -16.70 -17.59 13.86
N LEU A 545 -16.72 -17.10 12.63
CA LEU A 545 -15.49 -16.95 11.83
C LEU A 545 -14.54 -15.92 12.45
N GLN A 546 -15.05 -14.78 12.94
CA GLN A 546 -14.20 -13.76 13.59
C GLN A 546 -13.46 -14.33 14.80
N VAL A 547 -14.16 -15.09 15.65
CA VAL A 547 -13.56 -15.73 16.83
C VAL A 547 -12.52 -16.77 16.41
N ARG A 548 -12.87 -17.65 15.44
CA ARG A 548 -11.97 -18.72 15.00
C ARG A 548 -10.74 -18.19 14.27
N ALA A 549 -10.86 -17.15 13.48
CA ALA A 549 -9.75 -16.58 12.73
C ALA A 549 -8.67 -15.97 13.64
N ARG A 550 -9.02 -15.53 14.86
CA ARG A 550 -8.04 -15.06 15.83
C ARG A 550 -7.05 -16.13 16.28
N ASP A 551 -7.48 -17.39 16.37
CA ASP A 551 -6.69 -18.48 16.96
C ASP A 551 -6.19 -19.48 15.89
N THR A 552 -6.44 -19.23 14.59
CA THR A 552 -6.10 -20.15 13.51
C THR A 552 -5.05 -19.53 12.61
N ASP A 553 -3.90 -20.21 12.45
CA ASP A 553 -2.81 -19.76 11.57
C ASP A 553 -2.83 -20.46 10.20
N ILE A 554 -3.69 -21.47 10.00
CA ILE A 554 -3.74 -22.28 8.77
C ILE A 554 -5.17 -22.42 8.26
N PHE A 555 -5.38 -21.97 7.02
CA PHE A 555 -6.62 -22.21 6.27
C PHE A 555 -6.27 -22.87 4.94
N ALA A 556 -6.96 -23.95 4.61
CA ALA A 556 -6.66 -24.82 3.47
C ALA A 556 -7.89 -25.09 2.58
N ARG A 557 -7.68 -25.52 1.34
CA ARG A 557 -8.75 -25.76 0.35
C ARG A 557 -9.68 -24.56 0.17
N LEU A 558 -9.10 -23.34 0.13
CA LEU A 558 -9.86 -22.11 0.04
C LEU A 558 -10.13 -21.71 -1.41
N SER A 559 -11.34 -21.19 -1.64
CA SER A 559 -11.65 -20.40 -2.83
C SER A 559 -11.15 -18.94 -2.68
N PRO A 560 -11.03 -18.17 -3.77
CA PRO A 560 -10.66 -16.75 -3.71
C PRO A 560 -11.57 -15.91 -2.81
N ASP A 561 -12.88 -16.14 -2.86
CA ASP A 561 -13.85 -15.42 -2.04
C ASP A 561 -13.73 -15.77 -0.55
N GLN A 562 -13.42 -17.03 -0.24
CA GLN A 562 -13.18 -17.46 1.14
C GLN A 562 -11.92 -16.82 1.71
N LYS A 563 -10.85 -16.64 0.93
CA LYS A 563 -9.66 -15.85 1.33
C LYS A 563 -10.07 -14.43 1.75
N ALA A 564 -10.86 -13.73 0.93
CA ALA A 564 -11.35 -12.40 1.25
C ALA A 564 -12.27 -12.36 2.48
N ARG A 565 -13.11 -13.38 2.71
CA ARG A 565 -13.96 -13.51 3.92
C ARG A 565 -13.13 -13.61 5.19
N ILE A 566 -12.06 -14.40 5.20
CA ILE A 566 -11.14 -14.53 6.34
C ILE A 566 -10.47 -13.18 6.65
N VAL A 567 -9.96 -12.50 5.63
CA VAL A 567 -9.35 -11.17 5.77
C VAL A 567 -10.32 -10.17 6.39
N ARG A 568 -11.56 -10.11 5.89
CA ARG A 568 -12.60 -9.22 6.46
C ARG A 568 -12.94 -9.59 7.90
N ALA A 569 -12.98 -10.87 8.24
CA ALA A 569 -13.25 -11.34 9.60
C ALA A 569 -12.14 -10.94 10.58
N LEU A 570 -10.86 -11.05 10.18
CA LEU A 570 -9.72 -10.59 10.96
C LEU A 570 -9.75 -9.07 11.17
N ARG A 571 -10.05 -8.30 10.13
CA ARG A 571 -10.20 -6.83 10.25
C ARG A 571 -11.35 -6.45 11.18
N ALA A 572 -12.50 -7.10 11.05
CA ALA A 572 -13.66 -6.87 11.92
C ALA A 572 -13.37 -7.23 13.38
N SER A 573 -12.39 -8.11 13.65
CA SER A 573 -11.93 -8.43 14.99
C SER A 573 -10.94 -7.41 15.58
N GLY A 574 -10.63 -6.32 14.85
CA GLY A 574 -9.75 -5.24 15.29
C GLY A 574 -8.27 -5.42 14.92
N GLU A 575 -7.94 -6.44 14.12
CA GLU A 575 -6.59 -6.63 13.59
C GLU A 575 -6.31 -5.72 12.39
N VAL A 576 -5.07 -5.26 12.26
CA VAL A 576 -4.59 -4.60 11.03
C VAL A 576 -3.98 -5.67 10.14
N VAL A 577 -4.63 -5.94 9.03
CA VAL A 577 -4.35 -7.11 8.18
C VAL A 577 -3.60 -6.72 6.92
N GLY A 578 -2.42 -7.32 6.72
CA GLY A 578 -1.73 -7.38 5.43
C GLY A 578 -2.12 -8.65 4.68
N PHE A 579 -2.17 -8.59 3.36
CA PHE A 579 -2.31 -9.78 2.52
C PHE A 579 -1.24 -9.76 1.43
N MET A 580 -0.47 -10.84 1.32
CA MET A 580 0.54 -11.04 0.30
C MET A 580 0.15 -12.18 -0.64
N GLY A 581 0.09 -11.88 -1.94
CA GLY A 581 -0.23 -12.88 -2.98
C GLY A 581 0.27 -12.46 -4.36
N ASP A 582 0.40 -13.42 -5.28
CA ASP A 582 0.95 -13.25 -6.63
C ASP A 582 -0.02 -13.69 -7.74
N GLY A 583 -1.03 -14.47 -7.40
CA GLY A 583 -2.00 -15.04 -8.33
C GLY A 583 -3.26 -14.22 -8.55
N VAL A 584 -4.01 -14.55 -9.61
CA VAL A 584 -5.35 -14.00 -9.88
C VAL A 584 -6.29 -14.28 -8.70
N ASN A 585 -6.15 -15.46 -8.09
CA ASN A 585 -6.98 -15.94 -6.97
C ASN A 585 -6.76 -15.14 -5.67
N ASP A 586 -5.69 -14.38 -5.57
CA ASP A 586 -5.33 -13.60 -4.40
C ASP A 586 -5.86 -12.17 -4.45
N ALA A 587 -6.18 -11.66 -5.63
CA ALA A 587 -6.60 -10.29 -5.83
C ALA A 587 -7.80 -9.86 -4.93
N PRO A 588 -8.84 -10.68 -4.71
CA PRO A 588 -9.91 -10.36 -3.77
C PRO A 588 -9.42 -10.22 -2.32
N GLY A 589 -8.48 -11.09 -1.90
CA GLY A 589 -7.85 -11.04 -0.57
C GLY A 589 -6.96 -9.82 -0.41
N ILE A 590 -6.11 -9.52 -1.40
CA ILE A 590 -5.24 -8.34 -1.45
C ILE A 590 -6.08 -7.06 -1.31
N LYS A 591 -7.19 -6.94 -2.04
CA LYS A 591 -8.07 -5.77 -2.00
C LYS A 591 -8.87 -5.66 -0.71
N ALA A 592 -9.15 -6.77 -0.03
CA ALA A 592 -9.91 -6.81 1.23
C ALA A 592 -9.04 -6.42 2.44
N ALA A 593 -7.71 -6.49 2.34
CA ALA A 593 -6.76 -6.17 3.39
C ALA A 593 -6.65 -4.66 3.67
N ASP A 594 -6.06 -4.28 4.80
CA ASP A 594 -5.69 -2.89 5.10
C ASP A 594 -4.46 -2.49 4.27
N VAL A 595 -3.55 -3.45 4.07
CA VAL A 595 -2.41 -3.31 3.17
C VAL A 595 -2.28 -4.51 2.24
N GLY A 596 -2.47 -4.28 0.96
CA GLY A 596 -2.29 -5.27 -0.09
C GLY A 596 -0.84 -5.30 -0.57
N LEU A 597 -0.23 -6.49 -0.55
CA LEU A 597 1.15 -6.72 -0.99
C LEU A 597 1.16 -7.69 -2.18
N SER A 598 2.00 -7.42 -3.18
CA SER A 598 2.24 -8.34 -4.28
C SER A 598 3.73 -8.30 -4.68
N VAL A 599 4.15 -9.23 -5.54
CA VAL A 599 5.53 -9.29 -6.02
C VAL A 599 5.64 -8.80 -7.45
N ASP A 600 6.83 -8.43 -7.90
CA ASP A 600 7.05 -7.90 -9.25
C ASP A 600 6.74 -8.92 -10.35
N GLY A 601 7.01 -10.22 -10.11
CA GLY A 601 6.66 -11.32 -11.01
C GLY A 601 5.20 -11.79 -10.94
N ALA A 602 4.33 -11.11 -10.16
CA ALA A 602 2.92 -11.47 -10.00
C ALA A 602 2.09 -11.13 -11.24
N THR A 603 0.91 -11.75 -11.33
CA THR A 603 -0.07 -11.45 -12.38
C THR A 603 -0.47 -9.97 -12.36
N GLY A 604 -0.83 -9.42 -13.52
CA GLY A 604 -1.26 -8.05 -13.66
C GLY A 604 -2.37 -7.65 -12.68
N VAL A 605 -3.30 -8.58 -12.42
CA VAL A 605 -4.42 -8.39 -11.48
C VAL A 605 -3.97 -8.26 -10.03
N ALA A 606 -3.08 -9.15 -9.57
CA ALA A 606 -2.54 -9.10 -8.21
C ALA A 606 -1.74 -7.80 -8.02
N ARG A 607 -0.89 -7.44 -8.98
CA ARG A 607 -0.14 -6.17 -8.97
C ARG A 607 -1.05 -4.94 -8.95
N ALA A 608 -2.13 -4.97 -9.71
CA ALA A 608 -3.09 -3.85 -9.73
C ALA A 608 -3.84 -3.69 -8.41
N ALA A 609 -4.25 -4.81 -7.80
CA ALA A 609 -4.96 -4.83 -6.52
C ALA A 609 -4.07 -4.39 -5.34
N ALA A 610 -2.74 -4.56 -5.44
CA ALA A 610 -1.81 -4.31 -4.36
C ALA A 610 -1.52 -2.82 -4.14
N ASP A 611 -1.29 -2.45 -2.89
CA ASP A 611 -0.84 -1.14 -2.44
C ASP A 611 0.68 -0.98 -2.53
N MET A 612 1.40 -2.09 -2.41
CA MET A 612 2.86 -2.16 -2.50
C MET A 612 3.31 -3.34 -3.34
N ILE A 613 4.40 -3.18 -4.06
CA ILE A 613 5.04 -4.23 -4.85
C ILE A 613 6.41 -4.53 -4.25
N LEU A 614 6.63 -5.80 -3.95
CA LEU A 614 7.92 -6.31 -3.51
C LEU A 614 8.75 -6.71 -4.73
N LEU A 615 9.95 -6.16 -4.87
CA LEU A 615 10.88 -6.53 -5.96
C LEU A 615 11.56 -7.88 -5.73
N ASP A 616 11.30 -8.48 -4.57
CA ASP A 616 11.77 -9.79 -4.21
C ASP A 616 10.64 -10.51 -3.44
N SER A 617 10.40 -11.75 -3.75
CA SER A 617 9.31 -12.53 -3.15
C SER A 617 9.64 -13.08 -1.74
N ASP A 618 10.71 -12.57 -1.09
CA ASP A 618 11.12 -12.99 0.25
C ASP A 618 10.32 -12.25 1.34
N LEU A 619 9.78 -13.00 2.31
CA LEU A 619 9.11 -12.45 3.49
C LEU A 619 10.00 -11.54 4.35
N ALA A 620 11.33 -11.69 4.27
CA ALA A 620 12.26 -10.78 4.94
C ALA A 620 12.09 -9.33 4.47
N VAL A 621 11.75 -9.13 3.19
CA VAL A 621 11.46 -7.81 2.61
C VAL A 621 10.19 -7.20 3.24
N VAL A 622 9.20 -8.03 3.56
CA VAL A 622 7.99 -7.56 4.29
C VAL A 622 8.37 -7.11 5.69
N ALA A 623 9.21 -7.87 6.40
CA ALA A 623 9.67 -7.48 7.73
C ALA A 623 10.45 -6.16 7.72
N ASP A 624 11.29 -5.95 6.69
CA ASP A 624 11.97 -4.67 6.47
C ASP A 624 10.99 -3.53 6.17
N GLY A 625 9.95 -3.80 5.39
CA GLY A 625 8.87 -2.86 5.12
C GLY A 625 8.10 -2.45 6.38
N VAL A 626 7.77 -3.41 7.25
CA VAL A 626 7.12 -3.16 8.54
C VAL A 626 7.96 -2.24 9.43
N GLU A 627 9.27 -2.50 9.52
CA GLU A 627 10.20 -1.67 10.28
C GLU A 627 10.24 -0.23 9.76
N GLU A 628 10.37 -0.05 8.44
CA GLU A 628 10.37 1.28 7.82
C GLU A 628 9.01 1.99 7.92
N GLY A 629 7.91 1.25 7.87
CA GLY A 629 6.57 1.77 8.12
C GLY A 629 6.43 2.34 9.52
N ARG A 630 6.89 1.61 10.53
CA ARG A 630 6.93 2.05 11.94
C ARG A 630 7.81 3.26 12.16
N ARG A 631 8.99 3.28 11.55
CA ARG A 631 9.89 4.43 11.58
C ARG A 631 9.25 5.68 10.99
N THR A 632 8.59 5.53 9.87
CA THR A 632 7.87 6.61 9.19
C THR A 632 6.74 7.14 10.07
N PHE A 633 5.94 6.26 10.64
CA PHE A 633 4.84 6.62 11.52
C PHE A 633 5.32 7.28 12.81
N ALA A 634 6.39 6.79 13.42
CA ALA A 634 6.97 7.39 14.62
C ALA A 634 7.38 8.86 14.39
N ASN A 635 7.94 9.20 13.22
CA ASN A 635 8.27 10.59 12.89
C ASN A 635 7.03 11.47 12.69
N ILE A 636 5.94 10.94 12.14
CA ILE A 636 4.66 11.66 12.08
C ILE A 636 4.15 11.93 13.50
N LEU A 637 4.18 10.93 14.39
CA LEU A 637 3.75 11.10 15.79
C LEU A 637 4.60 12.11 16.55
N LYS A 638 5.92 12.19 16.29
CA LYS A 638 6.77 13.23 16.89
C LYS A 638 6.25 14.62 16.56
N TYR A 639 6.05 14.90 15.26
CA TYR A 639 5.52 16.19 14.82
C TYR A 639 4.17 16.50 15.49
N VAL A 640 3.24 15.55 15.49
CA VAL A 640 1.91 15.74 16.05
C VAL A 640 1.97 16.05 17.55
N ARG A 641 2.81 15.33 18.30
CA ARG A 641 3.00 15.57 19.74
C ARG A 641 3.63 16.94 19.99
N MET A 642 4.64 17.32 19.23
CA MET A 642 5.32 18.61 19.31
C MET A 642 4.36 19.76 19.01
N GLY A 643 3.75 19.76 17.83
CA GLY A 643 2.81 20.81 17.44
C GLY A 643 1.62 20.93 18.39
N ALA A 644 1.00 19.82 18.79
CA ALA A 644 -0.14 19.84 19.69
C ALA A 644 0.22 20.38 21.09
N SER A 645 1.38 19.98 21.67
CA SER A 645 1.77 20.46 22.99
C SER A 645 2.23 21.92 23.00
N SER A 646 3.02 22.32 22.00
CA SER A 646 3.50 23.68 21.84
C SER A 646 2.34 24.67 21.63
N ASN A 647 1.45 24.35 20.68
CA ASN A 647 0.29 25.18 20.40
C ASN A 647 -0.64 25.30 21.64
N PHE A 648 -0.89 24.18 22.35
CA PHE A 648 -1.71 24.21 23.55
C PHE A 648 -1.07 25.05 24.65
N GLY A 649 0.25 24.98 24.88
CA GLY A 649 0.98 25.80 25.82
C GLY A 649 0.91 27.27 25.47
N ASN A 650 1.23 27.65 24.23
CA ASN A 650 1.15 29.04 23.75
C ASN A 650 -0.26 29.64 23.92
N MET A 651 -1.29 28.84 23.60
CA MET A 651 -2.70 29.26 23.80
C MET A 651 -2.97 29.68 25.24
N LEU A 652 -2.60 28.79 26.14
CA LEU A 652 -2.89 29.00 27.58
C LEU A 652 -2.11 30.21 28.09
N SER A 653 -0.85 30.36 27.68
CA SER A 653 0.01 31.49 28.03
C SER A 653 -0.55 32.82 27.50
N MET A 654 -0.95 32.85 26.23
CA MET A 654 -1.52 34.05 25.62
C MET A 654 -2.86 34.46 26.23
N ALA A 655 -3.72 33.47 26.54
CA ALA A 655 -4.97 33.72 27.22
C ALA A 655 -4.73 34.30 28.63
N ALA A 656 -3.85 33.66 29.42
CA ALA A 656 -3.49 34.13 30.73
C ALA A 656 -2.88 35.56 30.70
N ALA A 657 -1.95 35.80 29.77
CA ALA A 657 -1.34 37.11 29.59
C ALA A 657 -2.35 38.19 29.21
N SER A 658 -3.32 37.89 28.37
CA SER A 658 -4.41 38.81 27.99
C SER A 658 -5.28 39.20 29.14
N LEU A 659 -5.42 38.34 30.17
CA LEU A 659 -6.19 38.61 31.37
C LEU A 659 -5.40 39.38 32.45
N CYS A 660 -4.10 39.13 32.57
CA CYS A 660 -3.25 39.60 33.65
C CYS A 660 -2.46 40.88 33.34
N LEU A 661 -2.14 41.15 32.07
CA LEU A 661 -1.31 42.26 31.66
C LEU A 661 -2.16 43.44 31.17
N PRO A 662 -1.75 44.71 31.43
CA PRO A 662 -2.46 45.91 30.97
C PRO A 662 -2.24 46.22 29.48
N PHE A 663 -1.40 45.43 28.76
CA PHE A 663 -1.10 45.59 27.35
C PHE A 663 -1.11 44.19 26.65
N LEU A 664 -1.16 44.18 25.32
CA LEU A 664 -1.05 42.93 24.56
C LEU A 664 0.35 42.33 24.70
N PRO A 665 0.45 41.06 25.08
CA PRO A 665 1.72 40.42 25.40
C PRO A 665 2.64 40.25 24.21
N MET A 666 2.10 40.13 23.00
CA MET A 666 2.78 40.18 21.71
C MET A 666 1.95 40.90 20.67
N LEU A 667 2.60 41.48 19.64
CA LEU A 667 1.94 41.98 18.44
C LEU A 667 1.58 40.84 17.49
N ALA A 668 0.55 41.04 16.67
CA ALA A 668 0.12 40.05 15.70
C ALA A 668 1.27 39.61 14.76
N THR A 669 2.08 40.57 14.30
CA THR A 669 3.25 40.31 13.46
C THR A 669 4.34 39.50 14.16
N GLN A 670 4.53 39.68 15.46
CA GLN A 670 5.47 38.91 16.28
C GLN A 670 5.00 37.47 16.48
N ILE A 671 3.69 37.24 16.67
CA ILE A 671 3.09 35.94 16.79
C ILE A 671 3.30 35.15 15.47
N LEU A 672 3.00 35.79 14.33
CA LEU A 672 3.15 35.16 13.02
C LEU A 672 4.62 34.87 12.70
N LEU A 673 5.55 35.74 13.07
CA LEU A 673 6.98 35.49 12.93
C LEU A 673 7.43 34.31 13.80
N ASN A 674 6.96 34.25 15.06
CA ASN A 674 7.27 33.14 15.97
C ASN A 674 6.81 31.80 15.37
N ASN A 675 5.59 31.75 14.86
CA ASN A 675 5.02 30.55 14.25
C ASN A 675 5.80 30.13 12.99
N LEU A 676 6.11 31.06 12.08
CA LEU A 676 6.91 30.76 10.88
C LEU A 676 8.29 30.19 11.23
N LEU A 677 8.98 30.76 12.23
CA LEU A 677 10.29 30.27 12.65
C LEU A 677 10.20 28.90 13.35
N TYR A 678 9.14 28.70 14.13
CA TYR A 678 8.87 27.40 14.74
C TYR A 678 8.59 26.34 13.66
N ASP A 679 7.74 26.63 12.69
CA ASP A 679 7.47 25.76 11.54
C ASP A 679 8.74 25.40 10.77
N VAL A 680 9.62 26.37 10.51
CA VAL A 680 10.92 26.12 9.88
C VAL A 680 11.77 25.17 10.73
N SER A 681 11.72 25.28 12.06
CA SER A 681 12.46 24.40 12.97
C SER A 681 12.03 22.94 12.87
N GLU A 682 10.76 22.68 12.57
CA GLU A 682 10.17 21.34 12.50
C GLU A 682 10.37 20.64 11.14
N ILE A 683 10.83 21.36 10.09
CA ILE A 683 11.07 20.80 8.74
C ILE A 683 11.99 19.57 8.76
N GLY A 684 12.89 19.51 9.73
CA GLY A 684 13.84 18.40 9.90
C GLY A 684 13.23 17.10 10.48
N ILE A 685 12.01 17.12 11.06
CA ILE A 685 11.39 15.97 11.73
C ILE A 685 11.22 14.74 10.82
N PRO A 686 10.80 14.84 9.55
CA PRO A 686 10.72 13.69 8.63
C PRO A 686 12.04 12.94 8.43
N PHE A 687 13.15 13.59 8.78
CA PHE A 687 14.50 13.06 8.61
C PHE A 687 15.06 12.45 9.90
N ASP A 688 14.39 12.66 11.03
CA ASP A 688 14.94 12.33 12.34
C ASP A 688 15.09 10.82 12.55
N ASN A 689 16.04 10.49 13.44
CA ASN A 689 16.29 9.13 13.90
C ASN A 689 15.19 8.68 14.87
N VAL A 690 14.82 7.41 14.79
CA VAL A 690 13.75 6.81 15.61
C VAL A 690 14.38 5.84 16.61
N HIS A 691 13.97 5.91 17.87
CA HIS A 691 14.43 5.01 18.92
C HIS A 691 13.96 3.57 18.62
N ALA A 692 14.81 2.57 18.94
CA ALA A 692 14.54 1.16 18.63
C ALA A 692 13.23 0.65 19.26
N ALA A 693 12.88 1.11 20.45
CA ALA A 693 11.61 0.73 21.11
C ALA A 693 10.36 1.20 20.35
N ASP A 694 10.45 2.28 19.58
CA ASP A 694 9.33 2.78 18.76
C ASP A 694 9.12 1.95 17.48
N ILE A 695 10.12 1.14 17.10
CA ILE A 695 10.07 0.29 15.90
C ILE A 695 9.70 -1.16 16.27
N ALA A 696 10.00 -1.58 17.51
CA ALA A 696 9.91 -2.98 17.93
C ALA A 696 8.49 -3.56 17.89
N LYS A 697 7.47 -2.76 18.18
CA LYS A 697 6.07 -3.22 18.25
C LYS A 697 5.14 -2.32 17.42
N PRO A 698 3.97 -2.83 16.96
CA PRO A 698 2.97 -2.01 16.29
C PRO A 698 2.58 -0.82 17.15
N GLN A 699 2.58 0.37 16.57
CA GLN A 699 2.10 1.57 17.23
C GLN A 699 0.74 1.93 16.64
N HIS A 700 -0.22 2.22 17.52
CA HIS A 700 -1.54 2.67 17.15
C HIS A 700 -1.68 4.17 17.37
N TRP A 701 -2.37 4.84 16.47
CA TRP A 701 -2.83 6.20 16.69
C TRP A 701 -3.89 6.22 17.78
N ARG A 702 -3.61 6.88 18.89
CA ARG A 702 -4.59 7.08 19.97
C ARG A 702 -4.69 8.56 20.29
N LEU A 703 -5.83 9.15 19.99
CA LEU A 703 -6.10 10.55 20.30
C LEU A 703 -5.87 10.88 21.78
N GLN A 704 -6.22 9.95 22.67
CA GLN A 704 -6.01 10.08 24.11
C GLN A 704 -4.55 10.28 24.52
N ASP A 705 -3.60 9.63 23.83
CA ASP A 705 -2.17 9.76 24.11
C ASP A 705 -1.63 11.12 23.67
N ILE A 706 -2.14 11.66 22.56
CA ILE A 706 -1.81 13.02 22.10
C ILE A 706 -2.37 14.05 23.06
N VAL A 707 -3.64 13.90 23.45
CA VAL A 707 -4.30 14.81 24.42
C VAL A 707 -3.57 14.78 25.77
N ARG A 708 -3.25 13.58 26.28
CA ARG A 708 -2.48 13.45 27.53
C ARG A 708 -1.13 14.15 27.42
N PHE A 709 -0.40 13.93 26.33
CA PHE A 709 0.88 14.59 26.09
C PHE A 709 0.74 16.12 26.10
N SER A 710 -0.26 16.65 25.40
CA SER A 710 -0.53 18.08 25.33
C SER A 710 -0.95 18.67 26.69
N VAL A 711 -1.77 17.96 27.46
CA VAL A 711 -2.24 18.40 28.79
C VAL A 711 -1.12 18.36 29.85
N VAL A 712 -0.08 17.54 29.67
CA VAL A 712 1.07 17.54 30.57
C VAL A 712 2.11 18.58 30.15
N MET A 713 2.52 18.57 28.88
CA MET A 713 3.62 19.40 28.39
C MET A 713 3.20 20.85 28.12
N GLY A 714 1.96 21.07 27.66
CA GLY A 714 1.45 22.42 27.40
C GLY A 714 1.37 23.30 28.66
N PRO A 715 0.67 22.90 29.71
CA PRO A 715 0.64 23.65 30.97
C PRO A 715 2.02 23.84 31.61
N LEU A 716 2.93 22.86 31.46
CA LEU A 716 4.30 23.04 31.91
C LEU A 716 4.96 24.24 31.20
N SER A 717 4.86 24.35 29.89
CA SER A 717 5.36 25.52 29.14
C SER A 717 4.71 26.80 29.65
N SER A 718 3.37 26.79 29.80
CA SER A 718 2.64 27.97 30.26
C SER A 718 3.02 28.46 31.67
N VAL A 719 3.37 27.55 32.59
CA VAL A 719 3.89 27.92 33.90
C VAL A 719 5.19 28.70 33.76
N PHE A 720 6.07 28.31 32.88
CA PHE A 720 7.34 29.00 32.66
C PHE A 720 7.12 30.34 31.94
N ASP A 721 6.17 30.43 30.98
CA ASP A 721 5.75 31.72 30.43
C ASP A 721 5.23 32.68 31.52
N LEU A 722 4.40 32.19 32.45
CA LEU A 722 3.91 32.99 33.56
C LEU A 722 5.04 33.44 34.53
N VAL A 723 6.03 32.56 34.78
CA VAL A 723 7.24 32.95 35.50
C VAL A 723 8.02 34.02 34.75
N THR A 724 8.17 33.90 33.46
CA THR A 724 8.78 34.92 32.60
C THR A 724 8.03 36.25 32.69
N PHE A 725 6.68 36.22 32.65
CA PHE A 725 5.87 37.43 32.82
C PHE A 725 6.07 38.08 34.19
N GLY A 726 6.11 37.29 35.25
CA GLY A 726 6.39 37.76 36.60
C GLY A 726 7.78 38.39 36.70
N VAL A 727 8.80 37.77 36.19
CA VAL A 727 10.18 38.27 36.20
C VAL A 727 10.28 39.57 35.39
N LEU A 728 9.69 39.66 34.20
CA LEU A 728 9.75 40.84 33.34
C LEU A 728 8.94 41.99 33.86
N TYR A 729 7.70 41.75 34.33
CA TYR A 729 6.78 42.78 34.71
C TYR A 729 6.95 43.25 36.15
N LEU A 730 7.09 42.31 37.09
CA LEU A 730 7.22 42.60 38.54
C LEU A 730 8.67 42.74 38.98
N GLY A 731 9.60 41.96 38.38
CA GLY A 731 11.00 41.95 38.76
C GLY A 731 11.80 43.06 38.09
N PHE A 732 11.79 43.13 36.78
CA PHE A 732 12.56 44.09 36.00
C PHE A 732 11.79 45.37 35.61
N HIS A 733 10.48 45.43 35.86
CA HIS A 733 9.61 46.52 35.46
C HIS A 733 9.80 46.99 34.02
N THR A 734 9.91 46.04 33.09
CA THR A 734 10.21 46.33 31.68
C THR A 734 9.08 47.06 30.98
N ASN A 735 9.43 47.94 30.04
CA ASN A 735 8.43 48.57 29.19
C ASN A 735 7.78 47.51 28.24
N PRO A 736 6.58 47.78 27.68
CA PRO A 736 5.86 46.83 26.84
C PRO A 736 6.65 46.28 25.65
N ASN A 737 7.52 47.09 25.02
CA ASN A 737 8.29 46.65 23.86
C ASN A 737 9.44 45.70 24.25
N VAL A 738 10.17 46.01 25.34
CA VAL A 738 11.18 45.10 25.89
C VAL A 738 10.53 43.81 26.41
N PHE A 739 9.34 43.91 27.05
CA PHE A 739 8.59 42.73 27.48
C PHE A 739 8.26 41.78 26.29
N ARG A 740 7.66 42.34 25.23
CA ARG A 740 7.31 41.60 24.02
C ARG A 740 8.52 40.92 23.35
N THR A 741 9.62 41.68 23.26
CA THR A 741 10.88 41.15 22.71
C THR A 741 11.44 40.03 23.58
N SER A 742 11.46 40.20 24.89
CA SER A 742 11.98 39.25 25.85
C SER A 742 11.17 37.95 25.82
N TRP A 743 9.84 38.06 25.79
CA TRP A 743 8.99 36.88 25.71
C TRP A 743 9.08 36.19 24.33
N PHE A 744 9.18 36.91 23.23
CA PHE A 744 9.43 36.32 21.91
C PHE A 744 10.72 35.50 21.92
N VAL A 745 11.82 36.01 22.47
CA VAL A 745 13.10 35.33 22.58
C VAL A 745 12.99 34.06 23.45
N GLU A 746 12.34 34.13 24.58
CA GLU A 746 12.17 33.02 25.50
C GLU A 746 11.25 31.95 24.90
N SER A 747 10.11 32.34 24.34
CA SER A 747 9.11 31.45 23.75
C SER A 747 9.70 30.65 22.59
N ILE A 748 10.40 31.31 21.66
CA ILE A 748 11.02 30.59 20.54
C ILE A 748 12.17 29.66 20.99
N ALA A 749 12.92 30.05 22.03
CA ALA A 749 14.00 29.24 22.56
C ALA A 749 13.46 27.98 23.25
N THR A 750 12.41 28.12 24.09
CA THR A 750 11.77 26.99 24.76
C THR A 750 11.13 26.04 23.76
N GLN A 751 10.37 26.57 22.78
CA GLN A 751 9.70 25.78 21.74
C GLN A 751 10.66 25.02 20.84
N THR A 752 11.76 25.64 20.40
CA THR A 752 12.72 24.99 19.51
C THR A 752 13.63 24.01 20.24
N LEU A 753 14.14 24.35 21.45
CA LEU A 753 15.05 23.49 22.17
C LEU A 753 14.36 22.25 22.77
N VAL A 754 13.09 22.34 23.17
CA VAL A 754 12.33 21.22 23.69
C VAL A 754 12.13 20.12 22.63
N VAL A 755 12.19 20.45 21.33
CA VAL A 755 12.15 19.47 20.23
C VAL A 755 13.21 18.37 20.45
N PHE A 756 14.43 18.73 20.86
CA PHE A 756 15.50 17.76 21.10
C PHE A 756 15.21 16.81 22.27
N LEU A 757 14.39 17.22 23.23
CA LEU A 757 14.02 16.40 24.38
C LEU A 757 12.85 15.47 24.06
N ILE A 758 11.78 16.02 23.48
CA ILE A 758 10.51 15.28 23.28
C ILE A 758 10.51 14.36 22.05
N ARG A 759 11.48 14.54 21.13
CA ARG A 759 11.61 13.70 19.91
C ARG A 759 11.97 12.24 20.20
N THR A 760 12.52 11.95 21.37
CA THR A 760 12.94 10.58 21.77
C THR A 760 12.34 10.18 23.10
N ARG A 761 12.06 8.88 23.28
CA ARG A 761 11.70 8.30 24.59
C ARG A 761 12.92 8.14 25.50
N GLY A 762 14.09 8.00 24.90
CA GLY A 762 15.36 7.86 25.59
C GLY A 762 15.91 9.19 26.09
N ARG A 763 17.17 9.15 26.51
CA ARG A 763 17.88 10.35 26.95
C ARG A 763 18.40 11.11 25.74
N PRO A 764 18.13 12.43 25.61
CA PRO A 764 18.48 13.24 24.42
C PRO A 764 19.95 13.17 24.01
N TRP A 765 20.85 13.04 24.99
CA TRP A 765 22.30 12.95 24.74
C TRP A 765 22.80 11.58 24.28
N ARG A 766 21.96 10.52 24.35
CA ARG A 766 22.26 9.19 23.82
C ARG A 766 21.68 9.00 22.43
N ASP A 767 20.49 9.56 22.19
CA ASP A 767 19.78 9.50 20.94
C ASP A 767 20.07 10.78 20.12
N MET A 768 21.14 10.77 19.35
CA MET A 768 21.53 11.93 18.56
C MET A 768 20.47 12.27 17.48
N PRO A 769 20.11 13.55 17.31
CA PRO A 769 19.22 13.98 16.24
C PRO A 769 19.87 13.79 14.88
N ASN A 770 19.02 13.67 13.85
CA ASN A 770 19.53 13.75 12.49
C ASN A 770 20.09 15.15 12.22
N PRO A 771 21.22 15.29 11.49
CA PRO A 771 21.82 16.60 11.19
C PRO A 771 20.84 17.60 10.54
N VAL A 772 19.91 17.12 9.72
CA VAL A 772 18.91 18.00 9.08
C VAL A 772 18.00 18.63 10.12
N LEU A 773 17.54 17.84 11.11
CA LEU A 773 16.73 18.36 12.23
C LEU A 773 17.55 19.34 13.08
N ALA A 774 18.79 18.98 13.40
CA ALA A 774 19.65 19.86 14.19
C ALA A 774 19.89 21.20 13.48
N ILE A 775 20.17 21.18 12.19
CA ILE A 775 20.40 22.40 11.38
C ILE A 775 19.12 23.24 11.27
N SER A 776 17.97 22.64 10.96
CA SER A 776 16.71 23.38 10.84
C SER A 776 16.31 24.02 12.17
N THR A 777 16.40 23.28 13.27
CA THR A 777 16.00 23.76 14.61
C THR A 777 16.96 24.82 15.14
N LEU A 778 18.27 24.56 15.14
CA LEU A 778 19.26 25.55 15.61
C LEU A 778 19.41 26.74 14.67
N GLY A 779 19.26 26.53 13.37
CA GLY A 779 19.25 27.60 12.37
C GLY A 779 18.05 28.55 12.57
N ALA A 780 16.84 28.00 12.74
CA ALA A 780 15.66 28.79 13.05
C ALA A 780 15.81 29.56 14.37
N LEU A 781 16.36 28.92 15.41
CA LEU A 781 16.64 29.59 16.70
C LEU A 781 17.66 30.71 16.53
N ALA A 782 18.76 30.46 15.80
CA ALA A 782 19.79 31.50 15.57
C ALA A 782 19.22 32.72 14.83
N VAL A 783 18.39 32.51 13.81
CA VAL A 783 17.68 33.58 13.11
C VAL A 783 16.72 34.32 14.06
N ALA A 784 15.93 33.59 14.85
CA ALA A 784 15.00 34.15 15.80
C ALA A 784 15.68 35.03 16.84
N LEU A 785 16.85 34.60 17.34
CA LEU A 785 17.66 35.36 18.31
C LEU A 785 18.33 36.57 17.65
N ALA A 786 18.69 36.49 16.37
CA ALA A 786 19.35 37.57 15.66
C ALA A 786 18.42 38.73 15.27
N ILE A 787 17.16 38.44 14.91
CA ILE A 787 16.19 39.46 14.45
C ILE A 787 16.00 40.59 15.44
N PRO A 788 15.76 40.41 16.75
CA PRO A 788 15.60 41.52 17.71
C PRO A 788 16.79 42.42 17.86
N PHE A 789 18.00 41.95 17.53
CA PHE A 789 19.24 42.71 17.62
C PHE A 789 19.68 43.30 16.27
N SER A 790 18.92 43.09 15.21
CA SER A 790 19.15 43.57 13.87
C SER A 790 18.28 44.79 13.53
N PRO A 791 18.59 45.57 12.46
CA PRO A 791 17.69 46.61 11.95
C PRO A 791 16.30 46.10 11.57
N LEU A 792 16.16 44.82 11.19
CA LEU A 792 14.88 44.20 10.91
C LEU A 792 13.98 44.13 12.13
N GLY A 793 14.53 44.06 13.34
CA GLY A 793 13.78 44.04 14.58
C GLY A 793 12.86 45.24 14.78
N ALA A 794 13.29 46.41 14.34
CA ALA A 794 12.51 47.64 14.41
C ALA A 794 11.18 47.52 13.62
N TRP A 795 11.16 46.80 12.50
CA TRP A 795 9.94 46.59 11.69
C TRP A 795 8.90 45.75 12.41
N PHE A 796 9.36 44.84 13.29
CA PHE A 796 8.48 44.04 14.15
C PHE A 796 8.17 44.70 15.50
N GLY A 797 8.66 45.93 15.74
CA GLY A 797 8.51 46.64 17.00
C GLY A 797 9.32 46.03 18.15
N PHE A 798 10.40 45.32 17.85
CA PHE A 798 11.31 44.81 18.87
C PHE A 798 12.22 45.90 19.44
N GLN A 799 12.50 45.78 20.73
CA GLN A 799 13.44 46.62 21.44
C GLN A 799 14.43 45.73 22.20
N THR A 800 15.71 45.97 22.03
CA THR A 800 16.78 45.16 22.61
C THR A 800 16.66 45.06 24.15
N PRO A 801 16.54 43.84 24.71
CA PRO A 801 16.47 43.66 26.17
C PRO A 801 17.83 43.96 26.84
N PRO A 802 17.84 44.42 28.07
CA PRO A 802 19.09 44.55 28.84
C PRO A 802 19.80 43.18 29.03
N PRO A 803 21.16 43.16 29.13
CA PRO A 803 21.89 41.90 29.26
C PRO A 803 21.48 41.03 30.46
N LEU A 804 21.13 41.65 31.57
CA LEU A 804 20.67 40.97 32.79
C LEU A 804 19.31 40.27 32.55
N VAL A 805 18.44 40.83 31.76
CA VAL A 805 17.18 40.23 31.37
C VAL A 805 17.45 39.01 30.48
N ILE A 806 18.37 39.11 29.51
CA ILE A 806 18.76 37.98 28.65
C ILE A 806 19.33 36.85 29.49
N ALA A 807 20.18 37.12 30.44
CA ALA A 807 20.72 36.14 31.36
C ALA A 807 19.64 35.42 32.20
N ALA A 808 18.66 36.19 32.69
CA ALA A 808 17.51 35.63 33.42
C ALA A 808 16.65 34.72 32.54
N LEU A 809 16.36 35.12 31.30
CA LEU A 809 15.65 34.30 30.32
C LEU A 809 16.40 33.00 30.00
N GLY A 810 17.71 33.08 29.81
CA GLY A 810 18.55 31.88 29.60
C GLY A 810 18.47 30.89 30.80
N GLY A 811 18.44 31.42 32.03
CA GLY A 811 18.20 30.61 33.24
C GLY A 811 16.83 29.94 33.25
N ILE A 812 15.76 30.68 32.89
CA ILE A 812 14.39 30.16 32.81
C ILE A 812 14.32 29.02 31.75
N VAL A 813 14.89 29.24 30.58
CA VAL A 813 14.93 28.23 29.49
C VAL A 813 15.63 26.95 29.95
N VAL A 814 16.78 27.05 30.61
CA VAL A 814 17.49 25.88 31.14
C VAL A 814 16.64 25.12 32.17
N VAL A 815 16.03 25.82 33.13
CA VAL A 815 15.17 25.16 34.14
C VAL A 815 13.95 24.52 33.48
N TYR A 816 13.35 25.18 32.49
CA TYR A 816 12.26 24.59 31.70
C TYR A 816 12.66 23.29 31.05
N LEU A 817 13.81 23.25 30.34
CA LEU A 817 14.28 22.05 29.68
C LEU A 817 14.53 20.90 30.67
N VAL A 818 15.07 21.18 31.83
CA VAL A 818 15.23 20.18 32.91
C VAL A 818 13.88 19.66 33.39
N CYS A 819 12.92 20.54 33.65
CA CYS A 819 11.56 20.15 34.01
C CYS A 819 10.88 19.35 32.90
N ALA A 820 11.00 19.77 31.64
CA ALA A 820 10.44 19.05 30.50
C ALA A 820 10.96 17.61 30.39
N GLU A 821 12.28 17.39 30.62
CA GLU A 821 12.85 16.05 30.64
C GLU A 821 12.31 15.21 31.84
N LEU A 822 12.12 15.84 33.02
CA LEU A 822 11.57 15.15 34.19
C LEU A 822 10.10 14.76 34.04
N PHE A 823 9.29 15.61 33.38
CA PHE A 823 7.85 15.36 33.15
C PHE A 823 7.59 14.51 31.89
N LYS A 824 8.56 14.33 31.00
CA LYS A 824 8.45 13.53 29.77
C LYS A 824 7.90 12.10 30.01
N PRO A 825 8.33 11.31 31.02
CA PRO A 825 7.78 9.99 31.27
C PRO A 825 6.28 10.01 31.61
N LEU A 826 5.82 11.05 32.33
CA LEU A 826 4.39 11.25 32.64
C LEU A 826 3.58 11.58 31.40
N ALA A 827 4.13 12.41 30.52
CA ALA A 827 3.50 12.82 29.27
C ALA A 827 3.37 11.64 28.28
N ILE A 828 4.41 10.82 28.15
CA ILE A 828 4.42 9.65 27.26
C ILE A 828 3.57 8.50 27.81
N GLY A 829 3.42 8.39 29.16
CA GLY A 829 2.52 7.48 29.87
C GLY A 829 2.99 6.03 29.95
N ASP A 830 2.12 5.17 30.54
CA ASP A 830 2.38 3.77 30.95
C ASP A 830 2.66 2.74 29.82
N GLU A 831 2.95 3.14 28.63
CA GLU A 831 3.45 2.20 27.61
C GLU A 831 4.72 1.47 28.09
N LEU A 832 5.53 2.10 28.93
CA LEU A 832 6.68 1.48 29.61
C LEU A 832 6.26 0.44 30.66
N ARG A 833 5.16 0.64 31.39
CA ARG A 833 4.66 -0.32 32.38
C ARG A 833 3.99 -1.53 31.72
N ARG A 834 3.27 -1.34 30.62
CA ARG A 834 2.66 -2.46 29.87
C ARG A 834 3.71 -3.31 29.14
N ALA A 835 4.79 -2.72 28.63
CA ALA A 835 5.90 -3.48 28.07
C ALA A 835 6.67 -4.28 29.13
N ALA A 836 6.77 -3.79 30.37
CA ALA A 836 7.40 -4.49 31.50
C ALA A 836 6.50 -5.54 32.18
N GLN A 837 5.17 -5.49 31.94
CA GLN A 837 4.23 -6.52 32.47
C GLN A 837 3.98 -7.67 31.48
N LEU A 838 4.51 -7.60 30.27
CA LEU A 838 4.46 -8.67 29.26
C LEU A 838 5.78 -9.46 29.13
N HIS A 839 6.73 -9.16 29.97
CA HIS A 839 7.94 -9.95 30.29
C HIS A 839 7.83 -10.48 31.72
#